data_f1f501384478936ce4b1f959bae23ea8
#
_entry.id   f1f501384478936ce4b1f959bae23ea8
#
_cell.length_a   1.000
_cell.length_b   1.000
_cell.length_c   1.000
_cell.angle_alpha   90.00
_cell.angle_beta   90.00
_cell.angle_gamma   90.00
#
_symmetry.space_group_name_H-M   'P 1'
#
loop_
_entity.id
_entity.type
_entity.pdbx_description
1 polymer ?
#
loop_
_entity_poly.entity_id
_entity_poly.type
_entity_poly.pdbx_seq_one_letter_code
_entity_poly.pdbx_strand_id
1 'polypeptide(L)'
;MDTHCVDRDRVVVPIRDIQVTTSLSNTSYCDSTYIPDDQIVNRTGLNFYSYERVTYNEQDYYLDFIAADSNFLQMFHFPLVAGIAKLSAPDHALITQECATRLFGQQNPIGKVLTYNKQAYTIRGVITPPVCKTTFHFDMLVYNMNKGHGIGAELLQVLPSVDLEAVNKVSGIFRQIVTPDGHVSSLKHSIKFITLEDLYFSKLKNVHSNAQNCLVFGSSDYLNILFIVAILMLFVGILNFVNLYMVYMMKRNKEYGIKKVFGLQKLPLFVQIWTENVILAFWALMFAWLIIEITQVPVAQLMDTEMHYTWFDLQLSLCFLFGLPVITSIYPYIRYQYMSPITSMRAITTGRQSVMTRMVFLSIQYMVTFVLMVFSLYLNNHFRFLIDTPPGFRTENVLEATVFQDLYDNYKDYAASKKAIYQKLDECPDILAWTNSENILLSKQITDKFYNDKDEEAELLQFSADESFFKVFDLKLIEGEIPENISLEELKVILNQAAMKALGYRHLEEAYIRSSVSLGMSIDENGKITKYGTTLFPASGIVEDYYFGHITEGVKPMAIQIGGGSGTSIKVLIHIAQGKEKAVISYLKNAILEVYGNDTLEYSWISDQVKAIYDEDRRVATIYTIFALIGIGIACLGLFGISLFDIRRRYREIAIRKAHGAGMKDLYQLLFKKYLLILGISFVVATPIAYYSIRQYTADFVVKAPLGIDVFLIALLLVALISMGTLWWQIRKAANINPSIVMKRE
;
A
#
# COMPACT_ATOMS: atom_id res chain seq x y z
N MET A 1 9.77 -8.14 8.14
CA MET A 1 10.33 -7.24 7.14
C MET A 1 11.82 -7.38 7.22
N ASP A 2 12.46 -7.44 6.06
CA ASP A 2 13.91 -7.61 5.93
C ASP A 2 14.56 -8.59 6.94
N THR A 3 13.85 -9.69 7.27
CA THR A 3 14.31 -10.69 8.24
C THR A 3 15.54 -11.46 7.76
N HIS A 4 15.86 -11.33 6.47
CA HIS A 4 17.06 -11.87 5.86
C HIS A 4 18.29 -10.97 6.10
N CYS A 5 18.10 -9.75 6.59
CA CYS A 5 19.17 -8.86 6.97
C CYS A 5 19.67 -9.18 8.39
N VAL A 6 20.98 -9.40 8.52
CA VAL A 6 21.63 -9.55 9.81
C VAL A 6 21.73 -8.16 10.45
N ASP A 7 21.25 -8.02 11.70
CA ASP A 7 21.25 -6.74 12.44
C ASP A 7 20.54 -5.59 11.70
N ARG A 8 19.34 -5.86 11.16
CA ARG A 8 18.52 -4.90 10.39
C ARG A 8 18.28 -3.54 11.08
N ASP A 9 18.26 -3.55 12.41
CA ASP A 9 18.15 -2.37 13.26
C ASP A 9 19.43 -1.51 13.30
N ARG A 10 20.53 -2.05 12.76
CA ARG A 10 21.85 -1.40 12.70
C ARG A 10 22.34 -1.16 11.28
N VAL A 11 21.62 -1.63 10.27
CA VAL A 11 21.89 -1.29 8.88
C VAL A 11 21.21 0.03 8.59
N VAL A 12 22.00 1.03 8.29
CA VAL A 12 21.53 2.40 8.02
C VAL A 12 21.80 2.82 6.60
N VAL A 13 20.89 3.62 6.07
CA VAL A 13 20.94 4.17 4.72
C VAL A 13 20.99 5.69 4.83
N PRO A 14 21.96 6.35 4.20
CA PRO A 14 21.98 7.80 4.13
C PRO A 14 20.91 8.30 3.16
N ILE A 15 20.16 9.29 3.61
CA ILE A 15 19.16 10.00 2.81
C ILE A 15 19.56 11.45 2.72
N ARG A 16 19.62 11.94 1.49
CA ARG A 16 19.88 13.35 1.23
C ARG A 16 18.58 14.07 0.94
N ASP A 17 18.26 15.04 1.76
CA ASP A 17 16.97 15.74 1.76
C ASP A 17 15.79 14.74 1.88
N ILE A 18 15.16 14.33 0.79
CA ILE A 18 14.08 13.33 0.73
C ILE A 18 14.38 12.21 -0.26
N GLN A 19 15.64 12.05 -0.68
CA GLN A 19 16.05 11.02 -1.66
C GLN A 19 17.08 10.07 -1.06
N VAL A 20 16.96 8.78 -1.37
CA VAL A 20 18.03 7.80 -1.12
C VAL A 20 19.24 8.23 -1.94
N THR A 21 20.36 8.54 -1.27
CA THR A 21 21.51 9.06 -1.98
C THR A 21 22.30 7.97 -2.66
N THR A 22 22.83 8.36 -3.79
CA THR A 22 24.00 7.77 -4.42
C THR A 22 25.20 7.94 -3.51
N SER A 23 26.10 6.97 -3.57
CA SER A 23 27.28 6.83 -2.71
C SER A 23 27.90 8.15 -2.26
N LEU A 24 28.20 8.26 -0.99
CA LEU A 24 28.93 9.38 -0.39
C LEU A 24 30.35 9.52 -0.97
N SER A 25 30.87 8.46 -1.59
CA SER A 25 32.24 8.39 -2.16
C SER A 25 32.42 9.21 -3.43
N ASN A 26 31.36 9.59 -4.14
CA ASN A 26 31.47 10.36 -5.40
C ASN A 26 31.44 11.89 -5.22
N THR A 27 31.33 12.38 -4.01
CA THR A 27 31.35 13.81 -3.74
C THR A 27 32.77 14.25 -3.48
N SER A 28 33.51 14.54 -4.52
CA SER A 28 34.92 14.94 -4.49
C SER A 28 35.23 16.26 -3.73
N TYR A 29 34.26 16.89 -3.11
CA TYR A 29 34.38 18.18 -2.43
C TYR A 29 33.42 18.33 -1.24
N CYS A 30 33.52 17.43 -0.26
CA CYS A 30 32.62 17.51 0.90
C CYS A 30 33.40 17.48 2.20
N ASP A 31 33.36 18.57 2.92
CA ASP A 31 33.57 18.60 4.37
C ASP A 31 32.26 18.10 5.00
N SER A 32 32.20 16.81 5.37
CA SER A 32 31.01 16.20 5.92
C SER A 32 31.34 15.45 7.19
N THR A 33 30.51 15.64 8.17
CA THR A 33 30.53 14.82 9.39
C THR A 33 29.70 13.59 9.17
N TYR A 34 30.35 12.43 9.08
CA TYR A 34 29.75 11.12 8.95
C TYR A 34 29.83 10.32 10.24
N ILE A 35 29.24 9.14 10.19
CA ILE A 35 29.57 8.08 11.14
C ILE A 35 31.06 7.77 10.95
N PRO A 36 31.89 7.84 12.01
CA PRO A 36 33.31 7.51 11.92
C PRO A 36 33.53 6.06 11.44
N ASP A 37 34.57 5.84 10.62
CA ASP A 37 34.84 4.53 10.03
C ASP A 37 35.08 3.43 11.10
N ASP A 38 35.58 3.78 12.27
CA ASP A 38 35.74 2.87 13.42
C ASP A 38 34.42 2.41 14.05
N GLN A 39 33.33 3.08 13.75
CA GLN A 39 31.97 2.75 14.17
C GLN A 39 31.19 1.98 13.10
N ILE A 40 31.77 1.75 11.92
CA ILE A 40 31.16 1.00 10.82
C ILE A 40 31.72 -0.42 10.80
N VAL A 41 30.86 -1.40 10.93
CA VAL A 41 31.23 -2.84 10.89
C VAL A 41 31.38 -3.32 9.46
N ASN A 42 30.40 -3.02 8.60
CA ASN A 42 30.38 -3.35 7.18
C ASN A 42 29.84 -2.19 6.36
N ARG A 43 30.32 -2.09 5.12
CA ARG A 43 29.85 -1.11 4.14
C ARG A 43 29.63 -1.83 2.82
N THR A 44 28.51 -1.57 2.15
CA THR A 44 28.24 -2.06 0.80
C THR A 44 27.61 -0.98 -0.05
N GLY A 45 28.06 -0.85 -1.27
CA GLY A 45 27.50 0.05 -2.27
C GLY A 45 26.63 -0.74 -3.24
N LEU A 46 25.41 -0.25 -3.45
CA LEU A 46 24.43 -0.84 -4.38
C LEU A 46 24.25 0.06 -5.59
N ASN A 47 24.20 -0.50 -6.77
CA ASN A 47 23.70 0.19 -7.96
C ASN A 47 22.45 -0.53 -8.44
N PHE A 48 21.40 0.25 -8.72
CA PHE A 48 20.10 -0.26 -9.14
C PHE A 48 19.93 -0.13 -10.64
N TYR A 49 19.40 -1.18 -11.24
CA TYR A 49 19.11 -1.27 -12.65
C TYR A 49 17.68 -1.80 -12.80
N SER A 50 16.78 -0.92 -13.15
CA SER A 50 15.37 -1.26 -13.32
C SER A 50 15.02 -1.39 -14.78
N TYR A 51 14.38 -2.51 -15.13
CA TYR A 51 13.89 -2.77 -16.48
C TYR A 51 14.99 -2.75 -17.55
N GLU A 52 16.10 -3.41 -17.24
CA GLU A 52 17.27 -3.46 -18.14
C GLU A 52 17.22 -4.68 -19.06
N ARG A 53 17.65 -4.50 -20.30
CA ARG A 53 17.68 -5.55 -21.31
C ARG A 53 18.84 -6.51 -21.06
N VAL A 54 18.51 -7.77 -20.82
CA VAL A 54 19.45 -8.87 -20.63
C VAL A 54 19.19 -9.92 -21.71
N THR A 55 20.22 -10.31 -22.46
CA THR A 55 20.09 -11.26 -23.56
C THR A 55 20.51 -12.66 -23.13
N TYR A 56 19.70 -13.68 -23.50
CA TYR A 56 20.00 -15.09 -23.35
C TYR A 56 19.62 -15.86 -24.63
N ASN A 57 20.53 -16.58 -25.25
CA ASN A 57 20.31 -17.33 -26.50
C ASN A 57 19.65 -16.51 -27.59
N GLU A 58 20.13 -15.28 -27.83
CA GLU A 58 19.62 -14.35 -28.84
C GLU A 58 18.18 -13.85 -28.54
N GLN A 59 17.63 -14.17 -27.38
CA GLN A 59 16.37 -13.63 -26.89
C GLN A 59 16.62 -12.58 -25.80
N ASP A 60 15.86 -11.51 -25.84
CA ASP A 60 15.96 -10.41 -24.90
C ASP A 60 14.90 -10.52 -23.81
N TYR A 61 15.33 -10.25 -22.60
CA TYR A 61 14.49 -10.24 -21.40
C TYR A 61 14.75 -8.96 -20.63
N TYR A 62 13.71 -8.38 -20.07
CA TYR A 62 13.85 -7.22 -19.21
C TYR A 62 13.85 -7.66 -17.75
N LEU A 63 14.93 -7.31 -17.04
CA LEU A 63 15.17 -7.71 -15.67
C LEU A 63 15.45 -6.50 -14.79
N ASP A 64 14.96 -6.57 -13.56
CA ASP A 64 15.39 -5.69 -12.49
C ASP A 64 16.58 -6.32 -11.78
N PHE A 65 17.70 -5.61 -11.66
CA PHE A 65 18.84 -6.19 -10.97
C PHE A 65 19.63 -5.17 -10.12
N ILE A 66 20.32 -5.70 -9.15
CA ILE A 66 21.17 -4.95 -8.24
C ILE A 66 22.62 -5.37 -8.45
N ALA A 67 23.50 -4.40 -8.66
CA ALA A 67 24.93 -4.65 -8.62
C ALA A 67 25.44 -4.30 -7.21
N ALA A 68 26.04 -5.28 -6.54
CA ALA A 68 26.52 -5.19 -5.17
C ALA A 68 27.91 -5.80 -5.02
N ASP A 69 28.61 -5.43 -3.98
CA ASP A 69 29.87 -6.05 -3.59
C ASP A 69 29.67 -7.34 -2.76
N SER A 70 30.75 -8.00 -2.41
CA SER A 70 30.68 -9.24 -1.61
C SER A 70 30.15 -9.04 -0.19
N ASN A 71 30.20 -7.81 0.34
CA ASN A 71 29.73 -7.50 1.69
C ASN A 71 28.20 -7.53 1.77
N PHE A 72 27.50 -7.28 0.66
CA PHE A 72 26.05 -7.37 0.60
C PHE A 72 25.54 -8.74 1.06
N LEU A 73 26.16 -9.82 0.56
CA LEU A 73 25.80 -11.20 0.95
C LEU A 73 26.22 -11.58 2.39
N GLN A 74 27.08 -10.79 3.03
CA GLN A 74 27.38 -10.93 4.45
C GLN A 74 26.32 -10.25 5.33
N MET A 75 25.77 -9.13 4.83
CA MET A 75 24.72 -8.39 5.51
C MET A 75 23.32 -9.01 5.29
N PHE A 76 23.10 -9.60 4.11
CA PHE A 76 21.81 -10.17 3.71
C PHE A 76 21.94 -11.68 3.40
N HIS A 77 21.13 -12.47 4.09
CA HIS A 77 21.09 -13.92 3.91
C HIS A 77 19.92 -14.32 3.01
N PHE A 78 20.23 -14.78 1.81
CA PHE A 78 19.24 -15.35 0.89
C PHE A 78 19.34 -16.88 0.88
N PRO A 79 18.24 -17.63 1.10
CA PRO A 79 18.24 -19.08 0.98
C PRO A 79 18.70 -19.52 -0.41
N LEU A 80 19.68 -20.42 -0.46
CA LEU A 80 20.22 -20.96 -1.70
C LEU A 80 19.40 -22.17 -2.15
N VAL A 81 18.89 -22.13 -3.38
CA VAL A 81 18.17 -23.24 -4.01
C VAL A 81 19.13 -24.16 -4.75
N ALA A 82 20.07 -23.58 -5.50
CA ALA A 82 21.05 -24.33 -6.29
C ALA A 82 22.32 -23.50 -6.49
N GLY A 83 23.45 -24.15 -6.64
CA GLY A 83 24.75 -23.52 -6.94
C GLY A 83 25.45 -22.97 -5.70
N ILE A 84 26.09 -21.81 -5.81
CA ILE A 84 26.88 -21.16 -4.75
C ILE A 84 26.49 -19.69 -4.65
N ALA A 85 26.07 -19.26 -3.45
CA ALA A 85 25.75 -17.86 -3.18
C ALA A 85 27.03 -17.05 -2.92
N LYS A 86 27.81 -16.77 -3.96
CA LYS A 86 29.03 -15.99 -3.85
C LYS A 86 29.21 -15.07 -5.06
N LEU A 87 29.34 -13.79 -4.79
CA LEU A 87 29.73 -12.75 -5.73
C LEU A 87 31.19 -12.41 -5.48
N SER A 88 32.13 -12.93 -6.30
CA SER A 88 33.55 -12.73 -6.09
C SER A 88 34.32 -12.35 -7.34
N ALA A 89 33.64 -12.30 -8.48
CA ALA A 89 34.23 -11.90 -9.74
C ALA A 89 33.22 -11.12 -10.58
N PRO A 90 33.69 -10.25 -11.49
CA PRO A 90 32.88 -9.35 -12.30
C PRO A 90 31.82 -10.00 -13.17
N ASP A 91 32.07 -11.26 -13.53
CA ASP A 91 31.20 -12.06 -14.37
C ASP A 91 30.25 -12.97 -13.58
N HIS A 92 30.18 -12.80 -12.25
CA HIS A 92 29.29 -13.62 -11.42
C HIS A 92 27.92 -12.99 -11.28
N ALA A 93 26.88 -13.81 -11.49
CA ALA A 93 25.49 -13.47 -11.23
C ALA A 93 24.81 -14.51 -10.34
N LEU A 94 23.92 -14.04 -9.48
CA LEU A 94 22.92 -14.84 -8.80
C LEU A 94 21.55 -14.43 -9.33
N ILE A 95 20.65 -15.38 -9.53
CA ILE A 95 19.30 -15.10 -10.00
C ILE A 95 18.27 -15.61 -9.00
N THR A 96 17.10 -15.00 -8.98
CA THR A 96 15.99 -15.51 -8.17
C THR A 96 15.39 -16.77 -8.79
N GLN A 97 14.72 -17.59 -7.98
CA GLN A 97 14.05 -18.80 -8.45
C GLN A 97 12.95 -18.47 -9.48
N GLU A 98 12.27 -17.35 -9.30
CA GLU A 98 11.24 -16.86 -10.23
C GLU A 98 11.86 -16.49 -11.58
N CYS A 99 12.94 -15.71 -11.56
CA CYS A 99 13.71 -15.36 -12.76
C CYS A 99 14.25 -16.64 -13.45
N ALA A 100 14.78 -17.59 -12.69
CA ALA A 100 15.26 -18.87 -13.23
C ALA A 100 14.14 -19.63 -13.96
N THR A 101 12.94 -19.67 -13.38
CA THR A 101 11.79 -20.33 -14.00
C THR A 101 11.33 -19.61 -15.27
N ARG A 102 11.33 -18.26 -15.24
CA ARG A 102 10.95 -17.41 -16.38
C ARG A 102 11.91 -17.56 -17.56
N LEU A 103 13.22 -17.59 -17.31
CA LEU A 103 14.24 -17.64 -18.36
C LEU A 103 14.52 -19.06 -18.86
N PHE A 104 14.51 -20.06 -17.98
CA PHE A 104 15.01 -21.40 -18.27
C PHE A 104 13.97 -22.51 -18.10
N GLY A 105 12.78 -22.21 -17.59
CA GLY A 105 11.74 -23.20 -17.32
C GLY A 105 12.23 -24.25 -16.32
N GLN A 106 12.30 -25.50 -16.75
CA GLN A 106 12.78 -26.63 -15.94
C GLN A 106 14.27 -26.97 -16.13
N GLN A 107 15.00 -26.19 -16.95
CA GLN A 107 16.40 -26.45 -17.20
C GLN A 107 17.28 -25.91 -16.07
N ASN A 108 18.41 -26.57 -15.81
CA ASN A 108 19.38 -26.09 -14.83
C ASN A 108 20.02 -24.76 -15.29
N PRO A 109 19.86 -23.67 -14.56
CA PRO A 109 20.40 -22.36 -14.93
C PRO A 109 21.91 -22.21 -14.58
N ILE A 110 22.45 -23.04 -13.70
CA ILE A 110 23.84 -22.90 -13.21
C ILE A 110 24.84 -23.07 -14.35
N GLY A 111 25.77 -22.13 -14.47
CA GLY A 111 26.81 -22.08 -15.50
C GLY A 111 26.34 -21.49 -16.84
N LYS A 112 25.04 -21.17 -17.00
CA LYS A 112 24.58 -20.46 -18.18
C LYS A 112 25.00 -19.00 -18.11
N VAL A 113 25.10 -18.35 -19.27
CA VAL A 113 25.62 -16.99 -19.40
C VAL A 113 24.49 -16.07 -19.86
N LEU A 114 24.31 -14.99 -19.14
CA LEU A 114 23.43 -13.85 -19.50
C LEU A 114 24.33 -12.71 -19.98
N THR A 115 23.89 -11.97 -20.98
CA THR A 115 24.64 -10.82 -21.51
C THR A 115 23.88 -9.53 -21.21
N TYR A 116 24.55 -8.58 -20.56
CA TYR A 116 24.06 -7.23 -20.34
C TYR A 116 25.14 -6.25 -20.78
N ASN A 117 24.80 -5.31 -21.64
CA ASN A 117 25.71 -4.27 -22.14
C ASN A 117 27.08 -4.81 -22.59
N LYS A 118 27.07 -5.88 -23.43
CA LYS A 118 28.26 -6.62 -23.95
C LYS A 118 29.08 -7.34 -22.88
N GLN A 119 28.69 -7.25 -21.60
CA GLN A 119 29.34 -8.01 -20.54
C GLN A 119 28.60 -9.33 -20.29
N ALA A 120 29.36 -10.42 -20.26
CA ALA A 120 28.81 -11.74 -19.96
C ALA A 120 28.78 -11.99 -18.45
N TYR A 121 27.66 -12.47 -17.95
CA TYR A 121 27.45 -12.83 -16.55
C TYR A 121 27.13 -14.31 -16.44
N THR A 122 27.93 -15.05 -15.72
CA THR A 122 27.75 -16.49 -15.48
C THR A 122 26.91 -16.72 -14.25
N ILE A 123 25.78 -17.42 -14.37
CA ILE A 123 24.91 -17.75 -13.25
C ILE A 123 25.61 -18.74 -12.32
N ARG A 124 25.91 -18.33 -11.10
CA ARG A 124 26.61 -19.13 -10.08
C ARG A 124 25.65 -19.74 -9.07
N GLY A 125 24.52 -19.15 -8.85
CA GLY A 125 23.54 -19.65 -7.91
C GLY A 125 22.13 -19.16 -8.19
N VAL A 126 21.17 -19.93 -7.69
CA VAL A 126 19.76 -19.59 -7.65
C VAL A 126 19.39 -19.39 -6.20
N ILE A 127 18.84 -18.23 -5.88
CA ILE A 127 18.42 -17.84 -4.55
C ILE A 127 16.90 -17.69 -4.49
N THR A 128 16.33 -17.94 -3.32
CA THR A 128 14.92 -17.64 -3.07
C THR A 128 14.80 -16.24 -2.49
N PRO A 129 13.85 -15.41 -2.96
CA PRO A 129 13.53 -14.18 -2.27
C PRO A 129 13.11 -14.49 -0.82
N PRO A 130 13.34 -13.57 0.12
CA PRO A 130 12.91 -13.78 1.50
C PRO A 130 11.40 -13.93 1.59
N VAL A 131 10.95 -14.79 2.50
CA VAL A 131 9.53 -15.08 2.75
C VAL A 131 8.72 -13.83 3.16
N CYS A 132 9.39 -12.83 3.69
CA CYS A 132 8.77 -11.57 4.09
C CYS A 132 8.96 -10.49 3.01
N LYS A 133 8.10 -9.47 3.02
CA LYS A 133 8.33 -8.27 2.21
C LYS A 133 9.65 -7.62 2.60
N THR A 134 10.43 -7.25 1.60
CA THR A 134 11.78 -6.68 1.72
C THR A 134 11.84 -5.33 1.02
N THR A 135 12.74 -4.49 1.49
CA THR A 135 13.02 -3.19 0.86
C THR A 135 13.62 -3.36 -0.55
N PHE A 136 14.34 -4.47 -0.81
CA PHE A 136 15.01 -4.70 -2.08
C PHE A 136 14.29 -5.77 -2.90
N HIS A 137 13.91 -5.39 -4.12
CA HIS A 137 13.37 -6.32 -5.12
C HIS A 137 14.33 -6.41 -6.30
N PHE A 138 14.60 -7.62 -6.78
CA PHE A 138 15.45 -7.85 -7.94
C PHE A 138 15.22 -9.24 -8.53
N ASP A 139 15.45 -9.37 -9.83
CA ASP A 139 15.51 -10.64 -10.56
C ASP A 139 16.90 -11.25 -10.50
N MET A 140 17.94 -10.40 -10.57
CA MET A 140 19.34 -10.79 -10.65
C MET A 140 20.18 -9.91 -9.73
N LEU A 141 21.20 -10.52 -9.14
CA LEU A 141 22.22 -9.84 -8.35
C LEU A 141 23.58 -10.07 -9.02
N VAL A 142 24.29 -8.99 -9.36
CA VAL A 142 25.60 -9.05 -10.04
C VAL A 142 26.69 -8.41 -9.19
N TYR A 143 27.95 -8.77 -9.46
CA TYR A 143 29.08 -8.15 -8.78
C TYR A 143 29.34 -6.73 -9.29
N ASN A 144 29.43 -5.77 -8.37
CA ASN A 144 29.72 -4.39 -8.69
C ASN A 144 31.25 -4.14 -8.79
N MET A 145 31.74 -3.89 -10.01
CA MET A 145 33.14 -3.51 -10.22
C MET A 145 33.38 -2.00 -10.07
N ASN A 146 32.40 -1.20 -10.37
CA ASN A 146 32.56 0.25 -10.41
C ASN A 146 32.21 0.86 -9.04
N LYS A 147 33.20 0.92 -8.16
CA LYS A 147 33.12 1.74 -6.96
C LYS A 147 32.99 3.20 -7.37
N GLY A 148 31.79 3.66 -7.71
CA GLY A 148 31.57 5.08 -7.85
C GLY A 148 30.93 5.60 -9.12
N HIS A 149 30.50 4.81 -10.09
CA HIS A 149 29.78 5.28 -11.27
C HIS A 149 28.43 4.57 -11.39
N GLY A 150 27.42 5.14 -10.81
CA GLY A 150 26.05 4.64 -10.86
C GLY A 150 25.19 5.38 -9.84
N ILE A 151 23.89 5.38 -10.10
CA ILE A 151 22.90 5.86 -9.16
C ILE A 151 22.62 4.70 -8.21
N GLY A 152 23.15 4.78 -7.00
CA GLY A 152 23.08 3.69 -6.06
C GLY A 152 22.73 4.12 -4.64
N ALA A 153 22.57 3.19 -3.75
CA ALA A 153 22.48 3.40 -2.32
C ALA A 153 23.72 2.86 -1.63
N GLU A 154 24.11 3.47 -0.55
CA GLU A 154 25.14 2.95 0.34
C GLU A 154 24.49 2.42 1.60
N LEU A 155 24.82 1.20 2.00
CA LEU A 155 24.36 0.61 3.24
C LEU A 155 25.52 0.49 4.22
N LEU A 156 25.32 0.98 5.43
CA LEU A 156 26.30 0.95 6.50
C LEU A 156 25.76 0.10 7.65
N GLN A 157 26.48 -0.94 8.03
CA GLN A 157 26.22 -1.66 9.26
C GLN A 157 27.02 -1.01 10.40
N VAL A 158 26.33 -0.42 11.37
CA VAL A 158 26.95 0.34 12.45
C VAL A 158 26.99 -0.43 13.77
N LEU A 159 27.93 -0.03 14.64
CA LEU A 159 28.03 -0.58 15.98
C LEU A 159 26.80 -0.21 16.84
N PRO A 160 26.43 -1.05 17.84
CA PRO A 160 25.31 -0.76 18.75
C PRO A 160 25.47 0.52 19.58
N SER A 161 26.70 1.04 19.67
CA SER A 161 27.02 2.25 20.44
C SER A 161 26.71 3.54 19.70
N VAL A 162 26.35 3.47 18.41
CA VAL A 162 26.08 4.66 17.59
C VAL A 162 24.69 5.23 17.90
N ASP A 163 24.67 6.48 18.33
CA ASP A 163 23.42 7.24 18.50
C ASP A 163 23.08 7.95 17.20
N LEU A 164 22.16 7.37 16.43
CA LEU A 164 21.70 7.91 15.15
C LEU A 164 21.03 9.29 15.28
N GLU A 165 20.36 9.57 16.41
CA GLU A 165 19.74 10.88 16.61
C GLU A 165 20.80 11.97 16.76
N ALA A 166 21.88 11.69 17.50
CA ALA A 166 22.98 12.60 17.66
C ALA A 166 23.72 12.82 16.32
N VAL A 167 23.97 11.74 15.57
CA VAL A 167 24.58 11.80 14.24
C VAL A 167 23.74 12.63 13.29
N ASN A 168 22.43 12.40 13.21
CA ASN A 168 21.53 13.13 12.31
C ASN A 168 21.40 14.63 12.59
N LYS A 169 21.69 15.07 13.83
CA LYS A 169 21.70 16.51 14.17
C LYS A 169 22.89 17.27 13.57
N VAL A 170 24.00 16.58 13.35
CA VAL A 170 25.25 17.19 12.89
C VAL A 170 25.64 16.84 11.45
N SER A 171 25.03 15.78 10.91
CA SER A 171 25.36 15.29 9.58
C SER A 171 24.87 16.23 8.47
N GLY A 172 25.73 16.48 7.52
CA GLY A 172 25.42 17.30 6.35
C GLY A 172 26.53 17.24 5.31
N ILE A 173 26.16 17.44 4.06
CA ILE A 173 27.12 17.60 2.96
C ILE A 173 27.24 19.11 2.64
N PHE A 174 28.46 19.59 2.62
CA PHE A 174 28.77 20.93 2.12
C PHE A 174 29.32 20.79 0.70
N ARG A 175 28.58 21.24 -0.29
CA ARG A 175 29.07 21.34 -1.66
C ARG A 175 29.55 22.75 -1.93
N GLN A 176 30.84 22.93 -2.15
CA GLN A 176 31.38 24.16 -2.65
C GLN A 176 31.21 24.20 -4.17
N ILE A 177 30.45 25.14 -4.65
CA ILE A 177 30.35 25.45 -6.06
C ILE A 177 31.22 26.69 -6.29
N VAL A 178 32.32 26.50 -7.01
CA VAL A 178 33.14 27.62 -7.47
C VAL A 178 32.54 28.11 -8.78
N THR A 179 31.97 29.31 -8.76
CA THR A 179 31.48 29.94 -9.98
C THR A 179 32.64 30.34 -10.89
N PRO A 180 32.46 30.48 -12.21
CA PRO A 180 33.53 30.95 -13.13
C PRO A 180 34.17 32.26 -12.73
N ASP A 181 33.45 33.08 -11.98
CA ASP A 181 33.92 34.39 -11.45
C ASP A 181 34.74 34.28 -10.18
N GLY A 182 35.03 33.06 -9.72
CA GLY A 182 35.79 32.79 -8.51
C GLY A 182 35.02 32.92 -7.20
N HIS A 183 33.71 33.17 -7.25
CA HIS A 183 32.86 33.13 -6.05
C HIS A 183 32.61 31.70 -5.61
N VAL A 184 32.88 31.43 -4.33
CA VAL A 184 32.61 30.14 -3.70
C VAL A 184 31.24 30.22 -3.05
N SER A 185 30.26 29.52 -3.63
CA SER A 185 28.97 29.32 -3.01
C SER A 185 28.94 27.95 -2.31
N SER A 186 28.60 27.91 -1.03
CA SER A 186 28.45 26.65 -0.29
C SER A 186 26.99 26.28 -0.19
N LEU A 187 26.60 25.21 -0.85
CA LEU A 187 25.31 24.58 -0.66
C LEU A 187 25.41 23.52 0.45
N LYS A 188 24.63 23.68 1.49
CA LYS A 188 24.53 22.70 2.57
C LYS A 188 23.32 21.81 2.29
N HIS A 189 23.54 20.52 2.08
CA HIS A 189 22.48 19.51 2.06
C HIS A 189 22.49 18.75 3.39
N SER A 190 21.32 18.55 3.97
CA SER A 190 21.20 17.70 5.15
C SER A 190 21.25 16.23 4.73
N ILE A 191 22.04 15.44 5.45
CA ILE A 191 22.00 13.98 5.36
C ILE A 191 21.35 13.45 6.61
N LYS A 192 20.44 12.50 6.45
CA LYS A 192 19.88 11.72 7.54
C LYS A 192 20.19 10.26 7.33
N PHE A 193 20.61 9.59 8.39
CA PHE A 193 20.77 8.14 8.42
C PHE A 193 19.52 7.54 9.02
N ILE A 194 18.88 6.68 8.27
CA ILE A 194 17.69 5.92 8.73
C ILE A 194 18.00 4.43 8.73
N THR A 195 17.40 3.71 9.65
CA THR A 195 17.52 2.25 9.67
C THR A 195 16.83 1.63 8.46
N LEU A 196 17.22 0.42 8.07
CA LEU A 196 16.57 -0.30 6.98
C LEU A 196 15.07 -0.54 7.27
N GLU A 197 14.72 -0.75 8.53
CA GLU A 197 13.33 -0.93 8.97
C GLU A 197 12.51 0.36 8.79
N ASP A 198 13.08 1.51 9.17
CA ASP A 198 12.45 2.81 8.96
C ASP A 198 12.39 3.19 7.47
N LEU A 199 13.38 2.77 6.68
CA LEU A 199 13.40 2.99 5.23
C LEU A 199 12.20 2.32 4.56
N TYR A 200 11.91 1.06 4.92
CA TYR A 200 10.77 0.34 4.34
C TYR A 200 9.44 1.04 4.60
N PHE A 201 9.26 1.65 5.77
CA PHE A 201 8.05 2.40 6.12
C PHE A 201 8.14 3.90 5.88
N SER A 202 9.25 4.34 5.29
CA SER A 202 9.42 5.76 5.02
C SER A 202 8.45 6.23 3.94
N LYS A 203 7.98 7.47 4.08
CA LYS A 203 7.20 8.16 3.04
C LYS A 203 8.12 8.77 1.97
N LEU A 204 9.28 8.13 1.70
CA LEU A 204 10.21 8.59 0.67
C LEU A 204 9.60 8.31 -0.70
N LYS A 205 9.05 9.36 -1.30
CA LYS A 205 8.39 9.26 -2.62
C LYS A 205 9.34 9.50 -3.79
N ASN A 206 10.52 10.06 -3.53
CA ASN A 206 11.49 10.45 -4.54
C ASN A 206 12.64 9.45 -4.58
N VAL A 207 12.41 8.33 -5.25
CA VAL A 207 13.45 7.36 -5.57
C VAL A 207 13.93 7.61 -7.00
N HIS A 208 15.24 7.57 -7.21
CA HIS A 208 15.81 7.72 -8.55
C HIS A 208 15.23 6.66 -9.51
N SER A 209 14.96 6.99 -10.77
CA SER A 209 14.30 6.08 -11.73
C SER A 209 14.94 4.70 -11.82
N ASN A 210 16.27 4.61 -11.73
CA ASN A 210 16.98 3.35 -11.81
C ASN A 210 16.76 2.45 -10.59
N ALA A 211 16.26 3.00 -9.48
CA ALA A 211 15.94 2.24 -8.28
C ALA A 211 14.44 2.01 -8.09
N GLN A 212 13.60 2.53 -8.98
CA GLN A 212 12.16 2.58 -8.80
C GLN A 212 11.52 1.19 -8.61
N ASN A 213 11.97 0.19 -9.38
CA ASN A 213 11.48 -1.19 -9.26
C ASN A 213 12.29 -2.00 -8.24
N CYS A 214 13.53 -1.60 -7.95
CA CYS A 214 14.39 -2.30 -7.01
C CYS A 214 14.17 -1.93 -5.56
N LEU A 215 13.50 -0.80 -5.27
CA LEU A 215 13.15 -0.37 -3.92
C LEU A 215 11.64 -0.43 -3.70
N VAL A 216 11.23 -1.20 -2.71
CA VAL A 216 9.84 -1.39 -2.33
C VAL A 216 9.60 -0.76 -0.97
N PHE A 217 8.54 0.03 -0.87
CA PHE A 217 8.13 0.70 0.35
C PHE A 217 6.77 0.16 0.82
N GLY A 218 6.63 0.01 2.14
CA GLY A 218 5.38 -0.39 2.77
C GLY A 218 4.69 0.77 3.47
N SER A 219 3.39 0.62 3.73
CA SER A 219 2.62 1.58 4.50
C SER A 219 2.43 1.09 5.94
N SER A 220 3.04 1.78 6.92
CA SER A 220 2.82 1.50 8.34
C SER A 220 1.38 1.80 8.75
N ASP A 221 0.78 2.83 8.16
CA ASP A 221 -0.59 3.24 8.46
C ASP A 221 -1.58 2.15 8.05
N TYR A 222 -1.36 1.52 6.90
CA TYR A 222 -2.15 0.38 6.43
C TYR A 222 -2.07 -0.82 7.39
N LEU A 223 -0.87 -1.19 7.83
CA LEU A 223 -0.67 -2.29 8.78
C LEU A 223 -1.30 -2.01 10.15
N ASN A 224 -1.14 -0.79 10.67
CA ASN A 224 -1.75 -0.37 11.93
C ASN A 224 -3.29 -0.45 11.87
N ILE A 225 -3.88 -0.03 10.77
CA ILE A 225 -5.32 -0.10 10.55
C ILE A 225 -5.78 -1.56 10.54
N LEU A 226 -5.11 -2.43 9.79
CA LEU A 226 -5.43 -3.87 9.76
C LEU A 226 -5.34 -4.49 11.15
N PHE A 227 -4.31 -4.16 11.91
CA PHE A 227 -4.09 -4.66 13.25
C PHE A 227 -5.20 -4.21 14.22
N ILE A 228 -5.57 -2.93 14.19
CA ILE A 228 -6.68 -2.39 14.98
C ILE A 228 -7.99 -3.11 14.65
N VAL A 229 -8.30 -3.29 13.38
CA VAL A 229 -9.53 -3.97 12.94
C VAL A 229 -9.52 -5.44 13.38
N ALA A 230 -8.38 -6.14 13.26
CA ALA A 230 -8.24 -7.53 13.73
C ALA A 230 -8.47 -7.64 15.24
N ILE A 231 -7.91 -6.74 16.05
CA ILE A 231 -8.15 -6.68 17.49
C ILE A 231 -9.63 -6.41 17.80
N LEU A 232 -10.26 -5.46 17.12
CA LEU A 232 -11.68 -5.18 17.30
C LEU A 232 -12.55 -6.39 16.97
N MET A 233 -12.25 -7.11 15.89
CA MET A 233 -12.96 -8.33 15.51
C MET A 233 -12.78 -9.46 16.54
N LEU A 234 -11.56 -9.66 17.03
CA LEU A 234 -11.28 -10.60 18.10
C LEU A 234 -12.09 -10.25 19.37
N PHE A 235 -12.09 -8.97 19.74
CA PHE A 235 -12.84 -8.49 20.90
C PHE A 235 -14.36 -8.74 20.74
N VAL A 236 -14.93 -8.43 19.59
CA VAL A 236 -16.35 -8.73 19.28
C VAL A 236 -16.62 -10.23 19.33
N GLY A 237 -15.72 -11.05 18.81
CA GLY A 237 -15.78 -12.52 18.89
C GLY A 237 -15.80 -13.04 20.32
N ILE A 238 -14.92 -12.52 21.18
CA ILE A 238 -14.87 -12.84 22.61
C ILE A 238 -16.17 -12.47 23.31
N LEU A 239 -16.67 -11.24 23.07
CA LEU A 239 -17.94 -10.80 23.67
C LEU A 239 -19.10 -11.68 23.21
N ASN A 240 -19.14 -12.06 21.95
CA ASN A 240 -20.15 -12.98 21.42
C ASN A 240 -20.07 -14.35 22.07
N PHE A 241 -18.87 -14.92 22.19
CA PHE A 241 -18.65 -16.19 22.86
C PHE A 241 -19.12 -16.13 24.33
N VAL A 242 -18.71 -15.09 25.08
CA VAL A 242 -19.15 -14.90 26.46
C VAL A 242 -20.66 -14.79 26.58
N ASN A 243 -21.32 -14.07 25.67
CA ASN A 243 -22.78 -13.97 25.62
C ASN A 243 -23.45 -15.33 25.42
N LEU A 244 -23.00 -16.12 24.45
CA LEU A 244 -23.55 -17.44 24.15
C LEU A 244 -23.25 -18.43 25.29
N TYR A 245 -22.03 -18.40 25.82
CA TYR A 245 -21.63 -19.26 26.93
C TYR A 245 -22.43 -18.97 28.21
N MET A 246 -22.73 -17.70 28.48
CA MET A 246 -23.62 -17.35 29.58
C MET A 246 -25.02 -17.96 29.45
N VAL A 247 -25.58 -17.98 28.23
CA VAL A 247 -26.89 -18.63 27.97
C VAL A 247 -26.81 -20.13 28.22
N TYR A 248 -25.73 -20.76 27.80
CA TYR A 248 -25.48 -22.20 28.05
C TYR A 248 -25.36 -22.50 29.55
N MET A 249 -24.57 -21.72 30.27
CA MET A 249 -24.36 -21.89 31.72
C MET A 249 -25.64 -21.75 32.55
N MET A 250 -26.57 -20.88 32.11
CA MET A 250 -27.84 -20.70 32.82
C MET A 250 -28.71 -21.97 32.85
N LYS A 251 -28.57 -22.87 31.88
CA LYS A 251 -29.24 -24.17 31.86
C LYS A 251 -28.64 -25.10 32.92
N ARG A 252 -27.40 -24.91 33.30
CA ARG A 252 -26.63 -25.73 34.27
C ARG A 252 -26.61 -25.14 35.69
N ASN A 253 -27.39 -24.06 35.93
CA ASN A 253 -27.43 -23.43 37.25
C ASN A 253 -27.74 -24.40 38.38
N LYS A 254 -28.69 -25.33 38.20
CA LYS A 254 -29.05 -26.32 39.18
C LYS A 254 -27.87 -27.26 39.50
N GLU A 255 -27.14 -27.73 38.49
CA GLU A 255 -25.95 -28.58 38.61
C GLU A 255 -24.88 -27.89 39.46
N TYR A 256 -24.53 -26.65 39.13
CA TYR A 256 -23.53 -25.88 39.86
C TYR A 256 -23.99 -25.51 41.27
N GLY A 257 -25.28 -25.22 41.44
CA GLY A 257 -25.87 -25.01 42.76
C GLY A 257 -25.72 -26.23 43.68
N ILE A 258 -26.05 -27.44 43.17
CA ILE A 258 -25.89 -28.71 43.87
C ILE A 258 -24.42 -28.95 44.19
N LYS A 259 -23.50 -28.84 43.25
CA LYS A 259 -22.07 -29.01 43.45
C LYS A 259 -21.53 -28.07 44.53
N LYS A 260 -22.03 -26.82 44.60
CA LYS A 260 -21.63 -25.83 45.62
C LYS A 260 -22.12 -26.24 47.04
N VAL A 261 -23.33 -26.79 47.14
CA VAL A 261 -23.84 -27.32 48.43
C VAL A 261 -23.00 -28.50 48.89
N PHE A 262 -22.53 -29.36 47.97
CA PHE A 262 -21.61 -30.47 48.28
C PHE A 262 -20.15 -30.07 48.41
N GLY A 263 -19.85 -28.77 48.59
CA GLY A 263 -18.51 -28.28 48.95
C GLY A 263 -17.57 -28.01 47.74
N LEU A 264 -18.08 -27.81 46.54
CA LEU A 264 -17.21 -27.44 45.40
C LEU A 264 -16.45 -26.16 45.71
N GLN A 265 -15.12 -26.26 45.78
CA GLN A 265 -14.21 -25.16 46.02
C GLN A 265 -14.05 -24.25 44.81
N LYS A 266 -13.47 -23.07 45.03
CA LYS A 266 -13.32 -22.02 43.98
C LYS A 266 -12.43 -22.45 42.84
N LEU A 267 -11.27 -23.04 43.09
CA LEU A 267 -10.30 -23.44 42.09
C LEU A 267 -10.81 -24.58 41.19
N PRO A 268 -11.35 -25.71 41.73
CA PRO A 268 -11.95 -26.74 40.90
C PRO A 268 -13.09 -26.24 40.01
N LEU A 269 -13.87 -25.25 40.46
CA LEU A 269 -14.90 -24.63 39.64
C LEU A 269 -14.29 -23.88 38.43
N PHE A 270 -13.24 -23.08 38.66
CA PHE A 270 -12.53 -22.39 37.62
C PHE A 270 -11.93 -23.36 36.59
N VAL A 271 -11.21 -24.37 37.07
CA VAL A 271 -10.58 -25.38 36.22
C VAL A 271 -11.62 -26.10 35.35
N GLN A 272 -12.78 -26.45 35.92
CA GLN A 272 -13.87 -27.09 35.15
C GLN A 272 -14.37 -26.19 34.04
N ILE A 273 -14.63 -24.90 34.32
CA ILE A 273 -15.08 -23.92 33.30
C ILE A 273 -13.99 -23.72 32.23
N TRP A 274 -12.74 -23.60 32.68
CA TRP A 274 -11.61 -23.39 31.77
C TRP A 274 -11.37 -24.58 30.84
N THR A 275 -11.40 -25.84 31.37
CA THR A 275 -11.23 -27.04 30.55
C THR A 275 -12.35 -27.20 29.51
N GLU A 276 -13.61 -26.92 29.89
CA GLU A 276 -14.73 -26.90 28.93
C GLU A 276 -14.47 -25.88 27.78
N ASN A 277 -13.96 -24.69 28.16
CA ASN A 277 -13.64 -23.66 27.15
C ASN A 277 -12.42 -24.01 26.30
N VAL A 278 -11.41 -24.70 26.85
CA VAL A 278 -10.25 -25.20 26.09
C VAL A 278 -10.70 -26.21 25.02
N ILE A 279 -11.59 -27.12 25.35
CA ILE A 279 -12.13 -28.09 24.39
C ILE A 279 -12.88 -27.38 23.27
N LEU A 280 -13.70 -26.36 23.57
CA LEU A 280 -14.39 -25.57 22.58
C LEU A 280 -13.41 -24.75 21.72
N ALA A 281 -12.37 -24.16 22.34
CA ALA A 281 -11.33 -23.43 21.65
C ALA A 281 -10.52 -24.32 20.70
N PHE A 282 -10.24 -25.56 21.10
CA PHE A 282 -9.56 -26.54 20.25
C PHE A 282 -10.34 -26.79 18.95
N TRP A 283 -11.63 -27.09 19.06
CA TRP A 283 -12.47 -27.29 17.88
C TRP A 283 -12.59 -26.02 17.04
N ALA A 284 -12.72 -24.85 17.69
CA ALA A 284 -12.76 -23.56 17.00
C ALA A 284 -11.47 -23.30 16.22
N LEU A 285 -10.31 -23.59 16.81
CA LEU A 285 -9.01 -23.48 16.12
C LEU A 285 -8.89 -24.44 14.94
N MET A 286 -9.34 -25.69 15.08
CA MET A 286 -9.37 -26.64 13.97
C MET A 286 -10.18 -26.11 12.79
N PHE A 287 -11.37 -25.55 13.06
CA PHE A 287 -12.18 -24.92 12.02
C PHE A 287 -11.53 -23.64 11.47
N ALA A 288 -10.86 -22.83 12.30
CA ALA A 288 -10.16 -21.66 11.85
C ALA A 288 -9.01 -22.00 10.89
N TRP A 289 -8.20 -23.02 11.22
CA TRP A 289 -7.16 -23.53 10.35
C TRP A 289 -7.72 -24.05 9.01
N LEU A 290 -8.84 -24.77 9.07
CA LEU A 290 -9.54 -25.22 7.84
C LEU A 290 -9.99 -24.04 6.96
N ILE A 291 -10.52 -22.98 7.58
CA ILE A 291 -10.93 -21.77 6.84
C ILE A 291 -9.72 -21.08 6.24
N ILE A 292 -8.61 -20.94 6.99
CA ILE A 292 -7.35 -20.36 6.48
C ILE A 292 -6.89 -21.13 5.25
N GLU A 293 -6.85 -22.47 5.32
CA GLU A 293 -6.42 -23.31 4.19
C GLU A 293 -7.29 -23.14 2.94
N ILE A 294 -8.61 -23.05 3.11
CA ILE A 294 -9.55 -22.84 1.99
C ILE A 294 -9.40 -21.43 1.40
N THR A 295 -9.14 -20.42 2.24
CA THR A 295 -9.07 -19.01 1.83
C THR A 295 -7.67 -18.52 1.53
N GLN A 296 -6.64 -19.36 1.66
CA GLN A 296 -5.24 -18.99 1.49
C GLN A 296 -4.98 -18.31 0.14
N VAL A 297 -5.40 -18.92 -0.95
CA VAL A 297 -5.16 -18.39 -2.31
C VAL A 297 -5.85 -17.04 -2.53
N PRO A 298 -7.17 -16.88 -2.31
CA PRO A 298 -7.82 -15.59 -2.52
C PRO A 298 -7.31 -14.50 -1.56
N VAL A 299 -6.90 -14.85 -0.33
CA VAL A 299 -6.33 -13.86 0.60
C VAL A 299 -4.92 -13.47 0.17
N ALA A 300 -4.09 -14.41 -0.29
CA ALA A 300 -2.75 -14.13 -0.82
C ALA A 300 -2.83 -13.17 -2.03
N GLN A 301 -3.76 -13.41 -2.96
CA GLN A 301 -4.02 -12.53 -4.10
C GLN A 301 -4.51 -11.14 -3.66
N LEU A 302 -5.41 -11.07 -2.67
CA LEU A 302 -5.90 -9.79 -2.15
C LEU A 302 -4.80 -8.98 -1.46
N MET A 303 -3.91 -9.66 -0.72
CA MET A 303 -2.82 -9.04 0.03
C MET A 303 -1.57 -8.83 -0.81
N ASP A 304 -1.55 -9.37 -2.04
CA ASP A 304 -0.38 -9.37 -2.93
C ASP A 304 0.87 -9.89 -2.20
N THR A 305 0.73 -11.04 -1.56
CA THR A 305 1.76 -11.62 -0.69
C THR A 305 1.58 -13.13 -0.63
N GLU A 306 2.65 -13.88 -0.75
CA GLU A 306 2.62 -15.31 -0.49
C GLU A 306 2.42 -15.58 1.01
N MET A 307 1.55 -16.53 1.32
CA MET A 307 1.29 -16.93 2.70
C MET A 307 2.11 -18.17 3.03
N HIS A 308 3.03 -18.04 3.97
CA HIS A 308 3.84 -19.14 4.48
C HIS A 308 3.58 -19.34 5.96
N TYR A 309 3.47 -20.61 6.37
CA TYR A 309 3.35 -20.96 7.78
C TYR A 309 4.69 -20.83 8.48
N THR A 310 4.69 -20.14 9.62
CA THR A 310 5.86 -19.87 10.42
C THR A 310 5.73 -20.50 11.81
N TRP A 311 6.83 -20.59 12.51
CA TRP A 311 6.82 -21.03 13.91
C TRP A 311 6.00 -20.09 14.83
N PHE A 312 5.90 -18.82 14.43
CA PHE A 312 5.06 -17.82 15.10
C PHE A 312 3.57 -18.17 15.05
N ASP A 313 3.06 -18.72 13.94
CA ASP A 313 1.66 -19.10 13.80
C ASP A 313 1.27 -20.22 14.76
N LEU A 314 2.20 -21.16 14.99
CA LEU A 314 2.01 -22.21 16.00
C LEU A 314 2.00 -21.62 17.42
N GLN A 315 2.92 -20.72 17.74
CA GLN A 315 2.96 -20.05 19.06
C GLN A 315 1.68 -19.24 19.29
N LEU A 316 1.21 -18.50 18.29
CA LEU A 316 -0.03 -17.73 18.34
C LEU A 316 -1.24 -18.66 18.55
N SER A 317 -1.29 -19.79 17.85
CA SER A 317 -2.36 -20.78 18.00
C SER A 317 -2.39 -21.38 19.40
N LEU A 318 -1.24 -21.68 19.99
CA LEU A 318 -1.13 -22.15 21.39
C LEU A 318 -1.56 -21.04 22.37
N CYS A 319 -1.18 -19.80 22.12
CA CYS A 319 -1.62 -18.66 22.92
C CYS A 319 -3.15 -18.52 22.90
N PHE A 320 -3.78 -18.67 21.74
CA PHE A 320 -5.24 -18.66 21.64
C PHE A 320 -5.88 -19.87 22.29
N LEU A 321 -5.30 -21.07 22.15
CA LEU A 321 -5.84 -22.31 22.74
C LEU A 321 -5.95 -22.25 24.26
N PHE A 322 -4.97 -21.65 24.93
CA PHE A 322 -4.93 -21.58 26.39
C PHE A 322 -5.33 -20.21 26.95
N GLY A 323 -4.98 -19.12 26.28
CA GLY A 323 -5.22 -17.76 26.76
C GLY A 323 -6.67 -17.30 26.59
N LEU A 324 -7.30 -17.53 25.42
CA LEU A 324 -8.71 -17.19 25.22
C LEU A 324 -9.64 -17.86 26.21
N PRO A 325 -9.50 -19.18 26.52
CA PRO A 325 -10.30 -19.84 27.55
C PRO A 325 -10.16 -19.21 28.94
N VAL A 326 -9.00 -18.69 29.30
CA VAL A 326 -8.84 -17.97 30.59
C VAL A 326 -9.71 -16.72 30.57
N ILE A 327 -9.60 -15.87 29.56
CA ILE A 327 -10.35 -14.61 29.44
C ILE A 327 -11.86 -14.88 29.45
N THR A 328 -12.31 -15.84 28.65
CA THR A 328 -13.73 -16.17 28.51
C THR A 328 -14.31 -16.86 29.74
N SER A 329 -13.48 -17.51 30.59
CA SER A 329 -13.91 -18.16 31.81
C SER A 329 -14.04 -17.21 33.01
N ILE A 330 -13.34 -16.06 32.98
CA ILE A 330 -13.32 -15.12 34.12
C ILE A 330 -14.73 -14.64 34.47
N TYR A 331 -15.49 -14.16 33.48
CA TYR A 331 -16.83 -13.61 33.75
C TYR A 331 -17.82 -14.66 34.26
N PRO A 332 -17.99 -15.85 33.64
CA PRO A 332 -18.81 -16.92 34.19
C PRO A 332 -18.38 -17.34 35.59
N TYR A 333 -17.07 -17.49 35.81
CA TYR A 333 -16.51 -17.86 37.11
C TYR A 333 -16.89 -16.87 38.23
N ILE A 334 -16.61 -15.56 37.99
CA ILE A 334 -16.95 -14.50 38.96
C ILE A 334 -18.44 -14.56 39.28
N ARG A 335 -19.28 -14.67 38.26
CA ARG A 335 -20.71 -14.73 38.45
C ARG A 335 -21.15 -15.91 39.31
N TYR A 336 -20.64 -17.13 39.08
CA TYR A 336 -20.99 -18.31 39.86
C TYR A 336 -20.44 -18.27 41.27
N GLN A 337 -19.30 -17.67 41.46
CA GLN A 337 -18.68 -17.51 42.78
C GLN A 337 -19.59 -16.71 43.72
N TYR A 338 -20.22 -15.65 43.23
CA TYR A 338 -21.08 -14.76 44.03
C TYR A 338 -22.56 -15.16 44.07
N MET A 339 -23.01 -16.14 43.26
CA MET A 339 -24.38 -16.64 43.36
C MET A 339 -24.57 -17.52 44.59
N SER A 340 -25.66 -17.26 45.37
CA SER A 340 -26.02 -18.12 46.47
C SER A 340 -26.58 -19.49 45.99
N PRO A 341 -26.32 -20.59 46.67
CA PRO A 341 -26.86 -21.92 46.32
C PRO A 341 -28.39 -21.94 46.23
N ILE A 342 -29.08 -21.24 47.11
CA ILE A 342 -30.53 -21.15 47.16
C ILE A 342 -31.10 -20.48 45.88
N THR A 343 -30.47 -19.38 45.45
CA THR A 343 -30.87 -18.70 44.19
C THR A 343 -30.54 -19.53 42.95
N SER A 344 -29.50 -20.35 42.99
CA SER A 344 -29.13 -21.25 41.88
C SER A 344 -30.10 -22.43 41.76
N MET A 345 -30.68 -22.91 42.88
CA MET A 345 -31.64 -24.02 42.88
C MET A 345 -33.08 -23.58 42.59
N ARG A 346 -33.49 -22.38 42.98
CA ARG A 346 -34.77 -21.81 42.59
C ARG A 346 -34.74 -21.47 41.08
N ALA A 347 -35.44 -22.28 40.32
CA ALA A 347 -35.53 -22.11 38.85
C ALA A 347 -36.03 -20.69 38.51
N ILE A 348 -35.25 -20.02 37.66
CA ILE A 348 -35.76 -18.94 36.75
C ILE A 348 -35.90 -17.54 37.35
N THR A 349 -35.30 -17.15 38.43
CA THR A 349 -35.15 -15.72 38.69
C THR A 349 -33.73 -15.24 38.34
N THR A 350 -33.45 -15.24 37.06
CA THR A 350 -32.29 -14.46 36.57
C THR A 350 -32.58 -12.98 36.82
N GLY A 351 -31.90 -12.40 37.76
CA GLY A 351 -32.07 -11.02 38.14
C GLY A 351 -31.96 -10.08 36.92
N ARG A 352 -32.63 -8.94 36.96
CA ARG A 352 -32.61 -7.84 36.00
C ARG A 352 -31.18 -7.51 35.51
N GLN A 353 -30.20 -7.68 36.38
CA GLN A 353 -28.77 -7.44 36.15
C GLN A 353 -28.14 -8.35 35.07
N SER A 354 -28.52 -9.62 34.98
CA SER A 354 -27.98 -10.55 33.95
C SER A 354 -28.48 -10.25 32.54
N VAL A 355 -29.68 -9.70 32.44
CA VAL A 355 -30.23 -9.30 31.13
C VAL A 355 -29.55 -8.01 30.67
N MET A 356 -29.26 -7.09 31.59
CA MET A 356 -28.62 -5.81 31.30
C MET A 356 -27.18 -6.00 30.77
N THR A 357 -26.38 -6.85 31.42
CA THR A 357 -24.99 -7.13 30.96
C THR A 357 -24.92 -7.66 29.53
N ARG A 358 -25.83 -8.60 29.20
CA ARG A 358 -25.87 -9.16 27.83
C ARG A 358 -26.30 -8.13 26.80
N MET A 359 -27.18 -7.21 27.17
CA MET A 359 -27.56 -6.12 26.28
C MET A 359 -26.43 -5.11 26.06
N VAL A 360 -25.66 -4.81 27.11
CA VAL A 360 -24.46 -3.99 26.98
C VAL A 360 -23.45 -4.64 26.01
N PHE A 361 -23.19 -5.94 26.16
CA PHE A 361 -22.30 -6.64 25.24
C PHE A 361 -22.81 -6.62 23.79
N LEU A 362 -24.11 -6.85 23.61
CA LEU A 362 -24.73 -6.76 22.27
C LEU A 362 -24.66 -5.33 21.72
N SER A 363 -24.86 -4.32 22.58
CA SER A 363 -24.75 -2.91 22.18
C SER A 363 -23.32 -2.56 21.70
N ILE A 364 -22.28 -3.04 22.40
CA ILE A 364 -20.89 -2.88 22.01
C ILE A 364 -20.61 -3.58 20.69
N GLN A 365 -21.13 -4.80 20.49
CA GLN A 365 -20.99 -5.53 19.22
C GLN A 365 -21.62 -4.74 18.06
N TYR A 366 -22.83 -4.22 18.23
CA TYR A 366 -23.46 -3.38 17.20
C TYR A 366 -22.69 -2.08 16.95
N MET A 367 -22.15 -1.46 18.01
CA MET A 367 -21.35 -0.25 17.86
C MET A 367 -20.12 -0.49 16.97
N VAL A 368 -19.34 -1.55 17.23
CA VAL A 368 -18.19 -1.91 16.39
C VAL A 368 -18.64 -2.25 14.98
N THR A 369 -19.72 -3.02 14.83
CA THR A 369 -20.27 -3.38 13.50
C THR A 369 -20.70 -2.13 12.71
N PHE A 370 -21.33 -1.15 13.34
CA PHE A 370 -21.68 0.12 12.71
C PHE A 370 -20.46 0.91 12.26
N VAL A 371 -19.44 1.01 13.12
CA VAL A 371 -18.19 1.69 12.77
C VAL A 371 -17.56 1.05 11.53
N LEU A 372 -17.42 -0.27 11.53
CA LEU A 372 -16.86 -1.00 10.39
C LEU A 372 -17.71 -0.85 9.11
N MET A 373 -19.03 -0.88 9.24
CA MET A 373 -19.95 -0.71 8.11
C MET A 373 -19.85 0.69 7.51
N VAL A 374 -19.82 1.73 8.35
CA VAL A 374 -19.68 3.13 7.90
C VAL A 374 -18.34 3.31 7.20
N PHE A 375 -17.24 2.76 7.77
CA PHE A 375 -15.93 2.77 7.12
C PHE A 375 -15.95 2.05 5.77
N SER A 376 -16.51 0.85 5.70
CA SER A 376 -16.61 0.09 4.46
C SER A 376 -17.37 0.86 3.37
N LEU A 377 -18.52 1.43 3.71
CA LEU A 377 -19.31 2.22 2.76
C LEU A 377 -18.58 3.49 2.33
N TYR A 378 -17.95 4.20 3.27
CA TYR A 378 -17.18 5.40 2.96
C TYR A 378 -15.99 5.09 2.05
N LEU A 379 -15.17 4.08 2.37
CA LEU A 379 -14.00 3.73 1.57
C LEU A 379 -14.37 3.25 0.17
N ASN A 380 -15.45 2.49 0.02
CA ASN A 380 -15.96 2.12 -1.31
C ASN A 380 -16.45 3.35 -2.11
N ASN A 381 -17.12 4.29 -1.45
CA ASN A 381 -17.52 5.55 -2.08
C ASN A 381 -16.30 6.43 -2.42
N HIS A 382 -15.32 6.49 -1.53
CA HIS A 382 -14.07 7.22 -1.75
C HIS A 382 -13.27 6.64 -2.93
N PHE A 383 -13.14 5.32 -2.99
CA PHE A 383 -12.47 4.63 -4.11
C PHE A 383 -13.16 4.94 -5.45
N ARG A 384 -14.50 4.89 -5.50
CA ARG A 384 -15.24 5.29 -6.71
C ARG A 384 -15.01 6.75 -7.05
N PHE A 385 -15.06 7.63 -6.07
CA PHE A 385 -14.79 9.06 -6.24
C PHE A 385 -13.39 9.30 -6.81
N LEU A 386 -12.35 8.57 -6.36
CA LEU A 386 -10.98 8.69 -6.89
C LEU A 386 -10.90 8.29 -8.36
N ILE A 387 -11.56 7.18 -8.75
CA ILE A 387 -11.55 6.71 -10.14
C ILE A 387 -12.39 7.61 -11.06
N ASP A 388 -13.53 8.10 -10.57
CA ASP A 388 -14.47 8.90 -11.36
C ASP A 388 -14.01 10.36 -11.49
N THR A 389 -13.03 10.80 -10.66
CA THR A 389 -12.50 12.18 -10.75
C THR A 389 -11.54 12.29 -11.92
N PRO A 390 -11.80 13.19 -12.89
CA PRO A 390 -10.91 13.39 -14.04
C PRO A 390 -9.53 13.83 -13.56
N PRO A 391 -8.44 13.20 -14.05
CA PRO A 391 -7.09 13.57 -13.64
C PRO A 391 -6.62 14.91 -14.23
N GLY A 392 -7.36 15.52 -15.14
CA GLY A 392 -7.02 16.77 -15.81
C GLY A 392 -6.24 16.59 -17.12
N PHE A 393 -6.07 15.35 -17.57
CA PHE A 393 -5.44 15.01 -18.83
C PHE A 393 -6.11 13.79 -19.47
N ARG A 394 -5.86 13.56 -20.77
CA ARG A 394 -6.43 12.42 -21.51
C ARG A 394 -5.79 11.12 -21.05
N THR A 395 -6.61 10.16 -20.61
CA THR A 395 -6.19 8.80 -20.24
C THR A 395 -6.67 7.75 -21.24
N GLU A 396 -7.77 8.03 -21.95
CA GLU A 396 -8.37 7.09 -22.90
C GLU A 396 -7.62 7.09 -24.23
N ASN A 397 -7.46 5.90 -24.81
CA ASN A 397 -6.78 5.67 -26.08
C ASN A 397 -5.33 6.20 -26.15
N VAL A 398 -4.68 6.35 -24.99
CA VAL A 398 -3.25 6.68 -24.92
C VAL A 398 -2.48 5.44 -24.51
N LEU A 399 -1.56 5.03 -25.39
CA LEU A 399 -0.68 3.88 -25.23
C LEU A 399 0.73 4.34 -24.90
N GLU A 400 1.35 3.76 -23.88
CA GLU A 400 2.79 3.80 -23.70
C GLU A 400 3.39 2.52 -24.29
N ALA A 401 4.33 2.65 -25.22
CA ALA A 401 4.93 1.53 -25.92
C ALA A 401 6.46 1.65 -25.95
N THR A 402 7.16 0.54 -25.68
CA THR A 402 8.61 0.44 -25.82
C THR A 402 8.93 0.14 -27.28
N VAL A 403 9.33 1.16 -28.02
CA VAL A 403 9.58 1.04 -29.46
C VAL A 403 11.06 1.18 -29.84
N PHE A 404 11.89 1.66 -28.92
CA PHE A 404 13.32 1.78 -29.15
C PHE A 404 14.09 0.68 -28.45
N GLN A 405 14.97 0.04 -29.17
CA GLN A 405 15.89 -0.98 -28.68
C GLN A 405 17.31 -0.47 -28.83
N ASP A 406 18.13 -0.60 -27.80
CA ASP A 406 19.55 -0.23 -27.73
C ASP A 406 19.97 1.23 -27.81
N LEU A 407 20.25 1.77 -26.64
CA LEU A 407 21.01 3.01 -26.43
C LEU A 407 22.55 2.85 -26.56
N TYR A 408 23.09 1.62 -26.48
CA TYR A 408 24.51 1.42 -26.13
C TYR A 408 25.37 0.75 -27.19
N ASP A 409 24.82 0.06 -28.19
CA ASP A 409 25.63 -0.77 -29.06
C ASP A 409 26.26 -0.05 -30.27
N ASN A 410 25.54 0.89 -30.86
CA ASN A 410 26.08 1.71 -31.93
C ASN A 410 25.27 3.00 -32.11
N TYR A 411 25.81 4.14 -31.68
CA TYR A 411 25.11 5.43 -31.72
C TYR A 411 24.62 5.81 -33.13
N LYS A 412 25.34 5.42 -34.19
CA LYS A 412 24.92 5.70 -35.58
C LYS A 412 23.74 4.84 -35.98
N ASP A 413 23.75 3.57 -35.64
CA ASP A 413 22.65 2.64 -35.97
C ASP A 413 21.42 2.97 -35.12
N TYR A 414 21.62 3.36 -33.85
CA TYR A 414 20.55 3.84 -32.99
C TYR A 414 19.84 5.08 -33.54
N ALA A 415 20.59 6.09 -33.99
CA ALA A 415 20.00 7.30 -34.56
C ALA A 415 19.22 7.02 -35.88
N ALA A 416 19.72 6.11 -36.69
CA ALA A 416 19.05 5.68 -37.94
C ALA A 416 17.77 4.89 -37.62
N SER A 417 17.81 3.94 -36.70
CA SER A 417 16.66 3.13 -36.26
C SER A 417 15.59 4.01 -35.61
N LYS A 418 16.01 4.95 -34.77
CA LYS A 418 15.11 5.93 -34.14
C LYS A 418 14.37 6.77 -35.20
N LYS A 419 15.09 7.27 -36.19
CA LYS A 419 14.50 8.02 -37.28
C LYS A 419 13.51 7.17 -38.09
N ALA A 420 13.84 5.90 -38.34
CA ALA A 420 12.95 4.99 -39.06
C ALA A 420 11.65 4.74 -38.28
N ILE A 421 11.73 4.53 -36.94
CA ILE A 421 10.55 4.38 -36.11
C ILE A 421 9.71 5.66 -36.08
N TYR A 422 10.32 6.85 -36.00
CA TYR A 422 9.59 8.12 -36.10
C TYR A 422 8.80 8.25 -37.40
N GLN A 423 9.42 7.91 -38.53
CA GLN A 423 8.72 7.88 -39.81
C GLN A 423 7.54 6.91 -39.79
N LYS A 424 7.71 5.70 -39.23
CA LYS A 424 6.61 4.74 -39.15
C LYS A 424 5.47 5.25 -38.24
N LEU A 425 5.78 5.96 -37.15
CA LEU A 425 4.75 6.58 -36.32
C LEU A 425 3.97 7.67 -37.06
N ASP A 426 4.68 8.50 -37.84
CA ASP A 426 4.07 9.58 -38.66
C ASP A 426 3.26 9.04 -39.84
N GLU A 427 3.67 7.91 -40.42
CA GLU A 427 2.98 7.28 -41.56
C GLU A 427 1.66 6.59 -41.19
N CYS A 428 1.43 6.28 -39.91
CA CYS A 428 0.24 5.57 -39.46
C CYS A 428 -0.96 6.52 -39.32
N PRO A 429 -2.00 6.44 -40.15
CA PRO A 429 -3.13 7.36 -40.10
C PRO A 429 -4.03 7.19 -38.88
N ASP A 430 -3.95 6.03 -38.21
CA ASP A 430 -4.71 5.73 -37.00
C ASP A 430 -4.00 6.24 -35.72
N ILE A 431 -2.78 6.78 -35.83
CA ILE A 431 -2.05 7.50 -34.77
C ILE A 431 -2.37 8.99 -34.93
N LEU A 432 -3.06 9.56 -33.93
CA LEU A 432 -3.47 10.96 -33.94
C LEU A 432 -2.38 11.92 -33.49
N ALA A 433 -1.60 11.49 -32.51
CA ALA A 433 -0.43 12.20 -31.97
C ALA A 433 0.48 11.21 -31.26
N TRP A 434 1.77 11.49 -31.22
CA TRP A 434 2.73 10.73 -30.44
C TRP A 434 3.85 11.63 -29.91
N THR A 435 4.50 11.22 -28.83
CA THR A 435 5.63 11.91 -28.21
C THR A 435 6.62 10.91 -27.64
N ASN A 436 7.90 11.28 -27.64
CA ASN A 436 8.97 10.57 -26.93
C ASN A 436 9.33 11.28 -25.60
N SER A 437 8.43 12.07 -25.07
CA SER A 437 8.56 12.71 -23.77
C SER A 437 8.39 11.69 -22.63
N GLU A 438 8.80 12.09 -21.44
CA GLU A 438 8.60 11.24 -20.24
C GLU A 438 7.10 11.08 -19.96
N ASN A 439 6.75 9.91 -19.38
CA ASN A 439 5.37 9.64 -19.00
C ASN A 439 4.97 10.52 -17.81
N ILE A 440 3.81 11.19 -17.95
CA ILE A 440 3.23 12.09 -16.96
C ILE A 440 2.99 11.45 -15.58
N LEU A 441 2.79 10.12 -15.54
CA LEU A 441 2.51 9.37 -14.30
C LEU A 441 3.76 8.72 -13.72
N LEU A 442 4.73 8.38 -14.57
CA LEU A 442 5.91 7.61 -14.23
C LEU A 442 7.20 8.41 -14.32
N SER A 443 7.14 9.68 -14.79
CA SER A 443 8.32 10.53 -14.81
C SER A 443 8.82 10.72 -13.37
N LYS A 444 10.14 10.76 -13.25
CA LYS A 444 10.79 11.01 -11.97
C LYS A 444 10.23 12.28 -11.35
N GLN A 445 9.71 12.17 -10.15
CA GLN A 445 9.35 13.35 -9.38
C GLN A 445 10.63 14.06 -8.94
N ILE A 446 11.29 14.73 -9.86
CA ILE A 446 12.37 15.62 -9.51
C ILE A 446 11.73 16.92 -9.08
N THR A 447 11.76 17.18 -7.77
CA THR A 447 11.45 18.49 -7.25
C THR A 447 12.72 19.33 -7.27
N ASP A 448 12.63 20.49 -7.86
CA ASP A 448 13.70 21.49 -7.83
C ASP A 448 13.20 22.79 -7.18
N LYS A 449 14.13 23.55 -6.64
CA LYS A 449 13.86 24.85 -6.03
C LYS A 449 13.89 25.92 -7.10
N PHE A 450 12.76 26.58 -7.27
CA PHE A 450 12.62 27.74 -8.13
C PHE A 450 12.47 29.00 -7.28
N TYR A 451 13.00 30.10 -7.78
CA TYR A 451 12.94 31.39 -7.14
C TYR A 451 12.25 32.39 -8.09
N ASN A 452 11.43 33.26 -7.52
CA ASN A 452 10.81 34.36 -8.24
C ASN A 452 11.78 35.58 -8.31
N ASP A 453 11.32 36.67 -8.88
CA ASP A 453 12.04 37.95 -9.00
C ASP A 453 12.35 38.62 -7.66
N LYS A 454 11.68 38.19 -6.56
CA LYS A 454 11.86 38.65 -5.18
C LYS A 454 12.73 37.72 -4.34
N ASP A 455 13.34 36.69 -4.95
CA ASP A 455 14.11 35.65 -4.28
C ASP A 455 13.28 34.77 -3.30
N GLU A 456 11.95 34.74 -3.45
CA GLU A 456 11.09 33.80 -2.72
C GLU A 456 11.18 32.41 -3.34
N GLU A 457 11.37 31.39 -2.50
CA GLU A 457 11.58 30.00 -2.89
C GLU A 457 10.27 29.24 -3.02
N ALA A 458 10.14 28.43 -4.08
CA ALA A 458 9.08 27.45 -4.24
C ALA A 458 9.65 26.13 -4.76
N GLU A 459 9.20 25.01 -4.23
CA GLU A 459 9.52 23.67 -4.75
C GLU A 459 8.53 23.30 -5.87
N LEU A 460 9.05 23.07 -7.07
CA LEU A 460 8.28 22.69 -8.23
C LEU A 460 8.70 21.31 -8.72
N LEU A 461 7.75 20.52 -9.17
CA LEU A 461 8.00 19.32 -9.97
C LEU A 461 8.54 19.72 -11.34
N GLN A 462 9.68 19.17 -11.74
CA GLN A 462 10.30 19.44 -13.01
C GLN A 462 10.39 18.19 -13.87
N PHE A 463 9.98 18.31 -15.14
CA PHE A 463 10.20 17.29 -16.16
C PHE A 463 10.28 17.95 -17.54
N SER A 464 10.80 17.21 -18.54
CA SER A 464 10.95 17.69 -19.92
C SER A 464 9.89 17.11 -20.83
N ALA A 465 9.35 17.97 -21.72
CA ALA A 465 8.34 17.58 -22.69
C ALA A 465 8.60 18.27 -24.05
N ASP A 466 8.03 17.69 -25.11
CA ASP A 466 7.93 18.31 -26.42
C ASP A 466 6.53 18.89 -26.65
N GLU A 467 6.32 19.59 -27.76
CA GLU A 467 5.03 20.14 -28.12
C GLU A 467 3.95 19.04 -28.26
N SER A 468 4.31 17.88 -28.82
CA SER A 468 3.39 16.78 -29.07
C SER A 468 2.84 16.19 -27.76
N PHE A 469 3.56 16.30 -26.65
CA PHE A 469 3.10 15.89 -25.34
C PHE A 469 1.77 16.53 -24.95
N PHE A 470 1.62 17.83 -25.19
CA PHE A 470 0.40 18.56 -24.88
C PHE A 470 -0.77 18.08 -25.77
N LYS A 471 -0.49 17.68 -27.00
CA LYS A 471 -1.50 17.13 -27.94
C LYS A 471 -1.91 15.71 -27.55
N VAL A 472 -0.97 14.87 -27.14
CA VAL A 472 -1.23 13.49 -26.71
C VAL A 472 -2.12 13.48 -25.46
N PHE A 473 -1.80 14.30 -24.47
CA PHE A 473 -2.53 14.35 -23.21
C PHE A 473 -3.68 15.37 -23.17
N ASP A 474 -3.89 16.13 -24.26
CA ASP A 474 -4.92 17.18 -24.37
C ASP A 474 -4.81 18.24 -23.26
N LEU A 475 -3.57 18.61 -22.92
CA LEU A 475 -3.32 19.62 -21.91
C LEU A 475 -3.60 21.02 -22.47
N LYS A 476 -4.47 21.75 -21.81
CA LYS A 476 -4.92 23.07 -22.27
C LYS A 476 -4.02 24.16 -21.74
N LEU A 477 -3.54 24.97 -22.66
CA LEU A 477 -2.84 26.20 -22.33
C LEU A 477 -3.86 27.29 -21.98
N ILE A 478 -3.65 27.97 -20.85
CA ILE A 478 -4.51 29.07 -20.40
C ILE A 478 -4.01 30.39 -20.94
N GLU A 479 -2.68 30.59 -20.89
CA GLU A 479 -2.01 31.81 -21.27
C GLU A 479 -0.66 31.47 -21.90
N GLY A 480 -0.19 32.26 -22.86
CA GLY A 480 1.09 32.08 -23.58
C GLY A 480 1.01 31.11 -24.74
N GLU A 481 2.15 30.60 -25.17
CA GLU A 481 2.30 29.72 -26.33
C GLU A 481 3.23 28.57 -26.01
N ILE A 482 3.01 27.39 -26.62
CA ILE A 482 3.95 26.28 -26.57
C ILE A 482 5.04 26.57 -27.59
N PRO A 483 6.28 26.76 -27.19
CA PRO A 483 7.33 27.14 -28.14
C PRO A 483 7.66 26.00 -29.09
N GLU A 484 7.68 26.29 -30.39
CA GLU A 484 8.09 25.37 -31.43
C GLU A 484 9.56 25.59 -31.80
N ASN A 485 10.26 24.55 -32.24
CA ASN A 485 11.64 24.62 -32.80
C ASN A 485 12.65 25.32 -31.89
N ILE A 486 12.71 24.94 -30.62
CA ILE A 486 13.63 25.56 -29.66
C ILE A 486 15.05 25.09 -29.94
N SER A 487 15.99 26.04 -30.01
CA SER A 487 17.42 25.74 -30.04
C SER A 487 17.85 25.15 -28.68
N LEU A 488 18.84 24.26 -28.66
CA LEU A 488 19.40 23.68 -27.41
C LEU A 488 19.90 24.73 -26.41
N GLU A 489 20.08 25.97 -26.84
CA GLU A 489 20.58 27.08 -26.04
C GLU A 489 19.47 27.90 -25.37
N GLU A 490 18.21 27.77 -25.84
CA GLU A 490 17.08 28.48 -25.25
C GLU A 490 16.29 27.62 -24.31
N LEU A 491 16.25 28.04 -23.05
CA LEU A 491 15.42 27.41 -22.05
C LEU A 491 14.02 28.01 -22.06
N LYS A 492 13.02 27.18 -22.31
CA LYS A 492 11.61 27.58 -22.26
C LYS A 492 10.89 26.69 -21.22
N VAL A 493 10.13 27.32 -20.36
CA VAL A 493 9.42 26.64 -19.26
C VAL A 493 7.95 27.04 -19.28
N ILE A 494 7.08 26.05 -19.20
CA ILE A 494 5.64 26.22 -19.00
C ILE A 494 5.34 25.87 -17.54
N LEU A 495 4.58 26.73 -16.88
CA LEU A 495 4.15 26.54 -15.49
C LEU A 495 2.70 26.10 -15.43
N ASN A 496 2.31 25.31 -14.45
CA ASN A 496 0.88 25.12 -14.15
C ASN A 496 0.36 26.23 -13.22
N GLN A 497 -0.96 26.32 -13.05
CA GLN A 497 -1.58 27.34 -12.19
C GLN A 497 -1.10 27.24 -10.74
N ALA A 498 -0.89 26.03 -10.24
CA ALA A 498 -0.37 25.81 -8.89
C ALA A 498 1.06 26.37 -8.73
N ALA A 499 1.92 26.24 -9.74
CA ALA A 499 3.27 26.82 -9.72
C ALA A 499 3.24 28.35 -9.76
N MET A 500 2.39 28.94 -10.57
CA MET A 500 2.17 30.40 -10.60
C MET A 500 1.78 30.93 -9.21
N LYS A 501 0.85 30.24 -8.56
CA LYS A 501 0.41 30.58 -7.21
C LYS A 501 1.50 30.38 -6.17
N ALA A 502 2.29 29.31 -6.26
CA ALA A 502 3.39 29.01 -5.33
C ALA A 502 4.52 30.07 -5.43
N LEU A 503 4.78 30.57 -6.64
CA LEU A 503 5.76 31.63 -6.91
C LEU A 503 5.19 33.04 -6.70
N GLY A 504 3.90 33.18 -6.36
CA GLY A 504 3.27 34.47 -6.09
C GLY A 504 2.85 35.28 -7.30
N TYR A 505 2.85 34.70 -8.50
CA TYR A 505 2.46 35.37 -9.74
C TYR A 505 0.97 35.23 -10.07
N ARG A 506 0.41 36.22 -10.75
CA ARG A 506 -0.99 36.21 -11.22
C ARG A 506 -1.11 36.11 -12.74
N HIS A 507 -0.20 36.73 -13.47
CA HIS A 507 -0.19 36.79 -14.94
C HIS A 507 1.16 36.32 -15.49
N LEU A 508 1.14 35.77 -16.68
CA LEU A 508 2.35 35.25 -17.35
C LEU A 508 3.42 36.32 -17.56
N GLU A 509 3.03 37.55 -17.86
CA GLU A 509 3.93 38.67 -18.09
C GLU A 509 4.82 38.99 -16.89
N GLU A 510 4.37 38.67 -15.67
CA GLU A 510 5.10 38.90 -14.40
C GLU A 510 6.01 37.72 -14.04
N ALA A 511 5.85 36.55 -14.69
CA ALA A 511 6.45 35.29 -14.28
C ALA A 511 7.91 35.15 -14.73
N TYR A 512 8.81 35.75 -13.98
CA TYR A 512 10.25 35.58 -14.14
C TYR A 512 10.77 34.62 -13.07
N ILE A 513 11.37 33.52 -13.49
CA ILE A 513 11.79 32.42 -12.65
C ILE A 513 13.27 32.10 -12.80
N ARG A 514 13.85 31.54 -11.75
CA ARG A 514 15.21 31.04 -11.71
C ARG A 514 15.22 29.68 -11.03
N SER A 515 15.90 28.68 -11.59
CA SER A 515 16.09 27.37 -10.96
C SER A 515 17.35 27.33 -10.11
N SER A 516 17.36 26.53 -9.04
CA SER A 516 18.53 26.29 -8.19
C SER A 516 19.55 25.37 -8.86
N VAL A 517 19.07 24.44 -9.69
CA VAL A 517 19.91 23.58 -10.53
C VAL A 517 19.88 24.19 -11.93
N SER A 518 21.03 24.54 -12.46
CA SER A 518 21.13 25.24 -13.74
C SER A 518 20.34 24.52 -14.85
N LEU A 519 19.16 25.03 -15.13
CA LEU A 519 18.47 24.77 -16.37
C LEU A 519 19.28 25.50 -17.48
N GLY A 520 20.25 24.83 -18.05
CA GLY A 520 21.09 25.39 -19.09
C GLY A 520 22.52 25.72 -18.61
N MET A 521 23.40 24.84 -18.97
CA MET A 521 24.84 25.04 -18.91
C MET A 521 25.28 25.38 -20.33
N SER A 522 25.62 26.66 -20.59
CA SER A 522 26.25 27.00 -21.88
C SER A 522 27.71 26.59 -21.81
N ILE A 523 28.11 25.78 -22.77
CA ILE A 523 29.50 25.34 -22.95
C ILE A 523 30.03 26.06 -24.20
N ASP A 524 31.16 26.74 -24.12
CA ASP A 524 31.81 27.34 -25.28
C ASP A 524 32.45 26.31 -26.21
N GLU A 525 32.92 26.74 -27.38
CA GLU A 525 33.56 25.88 -28.40
C GLU A 525 34.78 25.10 -27.86
N ASN A 526 35.31 25.50 -26.71
CA ASN A 526 36.46 24.89 -26.05
C ASN A 526 36.05 23.93 -24.91
N GLY A 527 34.75 23.65 -24.72
CA GLY A 527 34.25 22.81 -23.66
C GLY A 527 34.19 23.48 -22.27
N LYS A 528 34.38 24.83 -22.20
CA LYS A 528 34.33 25.56 -20.95
C LYS A 528 32.91 26.05 -20.68
N ILE A 529 32.45 25.82 -19.43
CA ILE A 529 31.14 26.26 -18.98
C ILE A 529 31.15 27.79 -18.87
N THR A 530 30.32 28.47 -19.65
CA THR A 530 30.28 29.93 -19.76
C THR A 530 29.10 30.57 -19.04
N LYS A 531 28.02 29.82 -18.75
CA LYS A 531 26.91 30.31 -17.94
C LYS A 531 26.33 29.20 -17.07
N TYR A 532 26.03 29.55 -15.84
CA TYR A 532 25.17 28.78 -14.95
C TYR A 532 23.81 29.49 -14.83
N GLY A 533 22.72 28.72 -14.59
CA GLY A 533 21.36 29.22 -14.55
C GLY A 533 21.03 30.13 -13.35
N THR A 534 21.82 31.18 -13.15
CA THR A 534 21.54 32.22 -12.15
C THR A 534 20.67 33.35 -12.72
N THR A 535 20.37 33.32 -14.01
CA THR A 535 19.61 34.36 -14.70
C THR A 535 18.11 34.08 -14.60
N LEU A 536 17.35 35.11 -14.24
CA LEU A 536 15.88 35.07 -14.35
C LEU A 536 15.50 34.98 -15.82
N PHE A 537 14.57 34.08 -16.14
CA PHE A 537 13.99 33.92 -17.46
C PHE A 537 12.46 33.94 -17.38
N PRO A 538 11.77 34.46 -18.40
CA PRO A 538 10.31 34.50 -18.41
C PRO A 538 9.73 33.11 -18.65
N ALA A 539 8.66 32.77 -17.96
CA ALA A 539 7.83 31.60 -18.31
C ALA A 539 7.19 31.81 -19.69
N SER A 540 7.06 30.73 -20.48
CA SER A 540 6.54 30.78 -21.85
C SER A 540 5.03 30.56 -21.93
N GLY A 541 4.44 29.96 -20.91
CA GLY A 541 3.01 29.68 -20.89
C GLY A 541 2.53 29.16 -19.54
N ILE A 542 1.22 29.15 -19.39
CA ILE A 542 0.51 28.61 -18.23
C ILE A 542 -0.43 27.51 -18.71
N VAL A 543 -0.27 26.30 -18.16
CA VAL A 543 -1.14 25.13 -18.43
C VAL A 543 -2.16 24.95 -17.31
N GLU A 544 -3.33 24.39 -17.62
CA GLU A 544 -4.31 23.99 -16.62
C GLU A 544 -3.70 22.99 -15.62
N ASP A 545 -4.17 23.06 -14.38
CA ASP A 545 -3.76 22.12 -13.35
C ASP A 545 -4.23 20.70 -13.63
N TYR A 546 -3.36 19.73 -13.43
CA TYR A 546 -3.69 18.32 -13.49
C TYR A 546 -3.04 17.55 -12.35
N TYR A 547 -3.57 16.37 -12.04
CA TYR A 547 -3.07 15.54 -10.96
C TYR A 547 -1.91 14.68 -11.44
N PHE A 548 -0.75 14.89 -10.83
CA PHE A 548 0.43 14.08 -11.08
C PHE A 548 0.53 13.01 -9.98
N GLY A 549 0.23 11.76 -10.33
CA GLY A 549 0.17 10.65 -9.37
C GLY A 549 -1.17 10.56 -8.65
N HIS A 550 -1.15 10.26 -7.36
CA HIS A 550 -2.36 10.01 -6.57
C HIS A 550 -3.15 11.30 -6.29
N ILE A 551 -4.43 11.34 -6.67
CA ILE A 551 -5.29 12.54 -6.55
C ILE A 551 -5.38 13.07 -5.10
N THR A 552 -5.31 12.20 -4.09
CA THR A 552 -5.37 12.61 -2.68
C THR A 552 -4.23 13.54 -2.27
N GLU A 553 -3.13 13.56 -3.02
CA GLU A 553 -2.00 14.47 -2.79
C GLU A 553 -2.29 15.90 -3.26
N GLY A 554 -3.35 16.08 -4.04
CA GLY A 554 -3.70 17.35 -4.66
C GLY A 554 -2.86 17.66 -5.89
N VAL A 555 -3.09 18.83 -6.46
CA VAL A 555 -2.30 19.34 -7.59
C VAL A 555 -0.97 19.85 -7.06
N LYS A 556 0.12 19.38 -7.69
CA LYS A 556 1.48 19.83 -7.35
C LYS A 556 1.89 20.99 -8.24
N PRO A 557 2.65 21.98 -7.73
CA PRO A 557 3.28 22.99 -8.55
C PRO A 557 4.28 22.35 -9.53
N MET A 558 4.18 22.67 -10.84
CA MET A 558 4.97 22.03 -11.88
C MET A 558 5.63 23.04 -12.83
N ALA A 559 6.85 22.71 -13.23
CA ALA A 559 7.61 23.41 -14.25
C ALA A 559 7.97 22.45 -15.38
N ILE A 560 7.34 22.60 -16.54
CA ILE A 560 7.54 21.75 -17.71
C ILE A 560 8.57 22.42 -18.61
N GLN A 561 9.75 21.81 -18.71
CA GLN A 561 10.80 22.28 -19.59
C GLN A 561 10.54 21.82 -21.02
N ILE A 562 10.51 22.74 -21.96
CA ILE A 562 10.30 22.44 -23.37
C ILE A 562 11.65 22.35 -24.08
N GLY A 563 11.88 21.25 -24.83
CA GLY A 563 13.00 21.07 -25.75
C GLY A 563 14.29 20.45 -25.17
N GLY A 564 14.53 20.50 -23.90
CA GLY A 564 15.79 20.02 -23.32
C GLY A 564 15.73 18.54 -22.92
N GLY A 565 16.17 17.61 -23.76
CA GLY A 565 16.31 16.19 -23.38
C GLY A 565 15.08 15.30 -23.59
N SER A 566 14.03 15.82 -24.18
CA SER A 566 12.92 15.01 -24.68
C SER A 566 13.44 14.14 -25.81
N GLY A 567 13.60 12.87 -25.65
CA GLY A 567 14.08 11.99 -26.71
C GLY A 567 15.13 10.98 -26.28
N THR A 568 15.41 10.90 -24.99
CA THR A 568 16.24 9.83 -24.40
C THR A 568 15.41 8.63 -23.97
N SER A 569 14.08 8.76 -23.91
CA SER A 569 13.19 7.65 -23.54
C SER A 569 13.18 6.57 -24.63
N ILE A 570 13.26 5.31 -24.23
CA ILE A 570 13.06 4.15 -25.08
C ILE A 570 11.57 3.92 -25.39
N LYS A 571 10.70 4.62 -24.70
CA LYS A 571 9.25 4.52 -24.80
C LYS A 571 8.67 5.72 -25.57
N VAL A 572 7.55 5.50 -26.20
CA VAL A 572 6.72 6.53 -26.81
C VAL A 572 5.33 6.49 -26.22
N LEU A 573 4.71 7.65 -26.13
CA LEU A 573 3.32 7.83 -25.78
C LEU A 573 2.52 8.13 -27.04
N ILE A 574 1.49 7.36 -27.31
CA ILE A 574 0.77 7.38 -28.58
C ILE A 574 -0.72 7.57 -28.32
N HIS A 575 -1.31 8.61 -28.86
CA HIS A 575 -2.77 8.78 -28.90
C HIS A 575 -3.34 8.11 -30.15
N ILE A 576 -4.20 7.13 -29.96
CA ILE A 576 -4.75 6.26 -31.00
C ILE A 576 -6.20 6.65 -31.28
N ALA A 577 -6.60 6.59 -32.56
CA ALA A 577 -7.99 6.79 -32.96
C ALA A 577 -8.89 5.71 -32.32
N GLN A 578 -10.05 6.13 -31.87
CA GLN A 578 -11.00 5.24 -31.14
C GLN A 578 -11.39 4.02 -32.00
N GLY A 579 -11.31 2.84 -31.41
CA GLY A 579 -11.63 1.57 -32.07
C GLY A 579 -10.53 1.02 -32.99
N LYS A 580 -9.33 1.67 -33.03
CA LYS A 580 -8.19 1.26 -33.85
C LYS A 580 -7.03 0.64 -33.05
N GLU A 581 -7.22 0.38 -31.78
CA GLU A 581 -6.19 -0.05 -30.83
C GLU A 581 -5.46 -1.30 -31.35
N LYS A 582 -6.21 -2.33 -31.79
CA LYS A 582 -5.62 -3.58 -32.30
C LYS A 582 -4.86 -3.39 -33.60
N ALA A 583 -5.34 -2.51 -34.47
CA ALA A 583 -4.70 -2.23 -35.75
C ALA A 583 -3.34 -1.53 -35.51
N VAL A 584 -3.30 -0.53 -34.64
CA VAL A 584 -2.08 0.20 -34.30
C VAL A 584 -1.07 -0.71 -33.60
N ILE A 585 -1.49 -1.54 -32.64
CA ILE A 585 -0.60 -2.51 -32.00
C ILE A 585 0.03 -3.47 -33.00
N SER A 586 -0.77 -4.00 -33.94
CA SER A 586 -0.24 -4.86 -35.02
C SER A 586 0.71 -4.12 -35.94
N TYR A 587 0.40 -2.86 -36.27
CA TYR A 587 1.27 -1.99 -37.09
C TYR A 587 2.61 -1.75 -36.36
N LEU A 588 2.60 -1.41 -35.08
CA LEU A 588 3.81 -1.18 -34.28
C LEU A 588 4.68 -2.43 -34.21
N LYS A 589 4.10 -3.64 -33.99
CA LYS A 589 4.84 -4.90 -34.03
C LYS A 589 5.54 -5.11 -35.36
N ASN A 590 4.84 -4.85 -36.48
CA ASN A 590 5.44 -4.99 -37.80
C ASN A 590 6.54 -3.94 -38.03
N ALA A 591 6.35 -2.70 -37.57
CA ALA A 591 7.36 -1.64 -37.67
C ALA A 591 8.63 -1.99 -36.91
N ILE A 592 8.48 -2.53 -35.68
CA ILE A 592 9.61 -3.00 -34.84
C ILE A 592 10.31 -4.18 -35.51
N LEU A 593 9.55 -5.14 -36.05
CA LEU A 593 10.12 -6.30 -36.77
C LEU A 593 10.92 -5.84 -38.00
N GLU A 594 10.42 -4.86 -38.73
CA GLU A 594 11.10 -4.33 -39.91
C GLU A 594 12.40 -3.59 -39.57
N VAL A 595 12.42 -2.84 -38.46
CA VAL A 595 13.56 -1.99 -38.09
C VAL A 595 14.59 -2.79 -37.25
N TYR A 596 14.16 -3.66 -36.34
CA TYR A 596 15.03 -4.35 -35.38
C TYR A 596 15.12 -5.87 -35.61
N GLY A 597 14.28 -6.45 -36.47
CA GLY A 597 14.31 -7.89 -36.77
C GLY A 597 13.63 -8.77 -35.71
N ASN A 598 12.97 -8.18 -34.73
CA ASN A 598 12.17 -8.90 -33.72
C ASN A 598 10.79 -8.22 -33.58
N ASP A 599 9.80 -8.96 -33.08
CA ASP A 599 8.42 -8.47 -32.92
C ASP A 599 8.04 -8.16 -31.46
N THR A 600 9.03 -7.99 -30.58
CA THR A 600 8.84 -7.74 -29.16
C THR A 600 8.34 -6.32 -28.93
N LEU A 601 7.02 -6.16 -28.75
CA LEU A 601 6.40 -4.90 -28.35
C LEU A 601 5.84 -5.04 -26.95
N GLU A 602 6.42 -4.33 -26.03
CA GLU A 602 5.85 -4.12 -24.70
C GLU A 602 5.06 -2.82 -24.66
N TYR A 603 3.86 -2.89 -24.14
CA TYR A 603 3.00 -1.71 -24.05
C TYR A 603 2.07 -1.77 -22.85
N SER A 604 1.62 -0.60 -22.41
CA SER A 604 0.61 -0.44 -21.37
C SER A 604 -0.30 0.75 -21.67
N TRP A 605 -1.55 0.65 -21.26
CA TRP A 605 -2.50 1.75 -21.42
C TRP A 605 -2.36 2.74 -20.27
N ILE A 606 -2.37 4.03 -20.56
CA ILE A 606 -2.34 5.08 -19.53
C ILE A 606 -3.55 4.95 -18.59
N SER A 607 -4.72 4.60 -19.12
CA SER A 607 -5.92 4.34 -18.32
C SER A 607 -5.72 3.23 -17.28
N ASP A 608 -4.95 2.18 -17.61
CA ASP A 608 -4.69 1.08 -16.71
C ASP A 608 -3.59 1.44 -15.69
N GLN A 609 -2.59 2.22 -16.10
CA GLN A 609 -1.61 2.78 -15.18
C GLN A 609 -2.26 3.71 -14.14
N VAL A 610 -3.21 4.56 -14.55
CA VAL A 610 -4.00 5.40 -13.63
C VAL A 610 -4.79 4.54 -12.64
N LYS A 611 -5.45 3.47 -13.11
CA LYS A 611 -6.18 2.55 -12.21
C LYS A 611 -5.24 1.86 -11.22
N ALA A 612 -4.05 1.46 -11.66
CA ALA A 612 -3.05 0.81 -10.81
C ALA A 612 -2.59 1.69 -9.64
N ILE A 613 -2.57 3.02 -9.82
CA ILE A 613 -2.28 3.96 -8.71
C ILE A 613 -3.25 3.77 -7.54
N TYR A 614 -4.51 3.38 -7.80
CA TYR A 614 -5.57 3.22 -6.80
C TYR A 614 -5.78 1.77 -6.35
N ASP A 615 -4.91 0.82 -6.74
CA ASP A 615 -5.07 -0.59 -6.36
C ASP A 615 -4.96 -0.80 -4.84
N GLU A 616 -4.13 0.01 -4.16
CA GLU A 616 -4.03 -0.03 -2.69
C GLU A 616 -5.34 0.40 -2.03
N ASP A 617 -5.95 1.50 -2.49
CA ASP A 617 -7.25 1.97 -1.99
C ASP A 617 -8.35 0.93 -2.20
N ARG A 618 -8.36 0.28 -3.35
CA ARG A 618 -9.28 -0.82 -3.66
C ARG A 618 -9.11 -1.98 -2.70
N ARG A 619 -7.86 -2.39 -2.41
CA ARG A 619 -7.55 -3.45 -1.45
C ARG A 619 -8.07 -3.10 -0.07
N VAL A 620 -7.78 -1.89 0.42
CA VAL A 620 -8.26 -1.37 1.71
C VAL A 620 -9.78 -1.40 1.79
N ALA A 621 -10.47 -0.84 0.79
CA ALA A 621 -11.94 -0.82 0.74
C ALA A 621 -12.53 -2.25 0.75
N THR A 622 -11.92 -3.18 0.02
CA THR A 622 -12.33 -4.60 -0.03
C THR A 622 -12.18 -5.27 1.33
N ILE A 623 -11.05 -5.07 2.00
CA ILE A 623 -10.76 -5.64 3.32
C ILE A 623 -11.78 -5.14 4.35
N TYR A 624 -12.03 -3.83 4.39
CA TYR A 624 -13.05 -3.28 5.29
C TYR A 624 -14.44 -3.83 5.00
N THR A 625 -14.77 -4.08 3.73
CA THR A 625 -16.05 -4.68 3.36
C THR A 625 -16.17 -6.11 3.89
N ILE A 626 -15.11 -6.91 3.77
CA ILE A 626 -15.06 -8.27 4.31
C ILE A 626 -15.23 -8.24 5.84
N PHE A 627 -14.47 -7.40 6.53
CA PHE A 627 -14.58 -7.27 7.98
C PHE A 627 -15.96 -6.76 8.44
N ALA A 628 -16.57 -5.83 7.72
CA ALA A 628 -17.92 -5.37 8.01
C ALA A 628 -18.93 -6.50 7.89
N LEU A 629 -18.84 -7.33 6.84
CA LEU A 629 -19.71 -8.49 6.64
C LEU A 629 -19.52 -9.54 7.74
N ILE A 630 -18.28 -9.85 8.12
CA ILE A 630 -17.97 -10.74 9.24
C ILE A 630 -18.55 -10.18 10.54
N GLY A 631 -18.35 -8.87 10.80
CA GLY A 631 -18.88 -8.17 11.96
C GLY A 631 -20.40 -8.27 12.08
N ILE A 632 -21.13 -8.07 10.97
CA ILE A 632 -22.59 -8.27 10.93
C ILE A 632 -22.93 -9.73 11.24
N GLY A 633 -22.23 -10.68 10.64
CA GLY A 633 -22.44 -12.11 10.90
C GLY A 633 -22.32 -12.46 12.38
N ILE A 634 -21.23 -11.99 13.03
CA ILE A 634 -21.00 -12.21 14.46
C ILE A 634 -22.08 -11.53 15.30
N ALA A 635 -22.46 -10.28 14.98
CA ALA A 635 -23.52 -9.57 15.68
C ALA A 635 -24.87 -10.28 15.56
N CYS A 636 -25.19 -10.81 14.38
CA CYS A 636 -26.42 -11.62 14.16
C CYS A 636 -26.40 -12.93 14.94
N LEU A 637 -25.26 -13.62 15.04
CA LEU A 637 -25.12 -14.81 15.89
C LEU A 637 -25.32 -14.47 17.37
N GLY A 638 -24.78 -13.35 17.85
CA GLY A 638 -24.99 -12.85 19.20
C GLY A 638 -26.48 -12.54 19.47
N LEU A 639 -27.10 -11.81 18.56
CA LEU A 639 -28.53 -11.50 18.61
C LEU A 639 -29.37 -12.78 18.61
N PHE A 640 -29.03 -13.73 17.74
CA PHE A 640 -29.71 -15.03 17.62
C PHE A 640 -29.70 -15.78 18.97
N GLY A 641 -28.53 -15.88 19.61
CA GLY A 641 -28.40 -16.57 20.88
C GLY A 641 -29.17 -15.91 22.03
N ILE A 642 -29.07 -14.58 22.13
CA ILE A 642 -29.77 -13.82 23.19
C ILE A 642 -31.26 -13.84 22.97
N SER A 643 -31.73 -13.61 21.76
CA SER A 643 -33.18 -13.58 21.44
C SER A 643 -33.83 -14.95 21.60
N LEU A 644 -33.15 -16.04 21.20
CA LEU A 644 -33.66 -17.40 21.42
C LEU A 644 -33.88 -17.69 22.91
N PHE A 645 -32.97 -17.23 23.75
CA PHE A 645 -33.12 -17.38 25.21
C PHE A 645 -34.26 -16.50 25.76
N ASP A 646 -34.31 -15.23 25.37
CA ASP A 646 -35.37 -14.30 25.81
C ASP A 646 -36.75 -14.79 25.40
N ILE A 647 -36.91 -15.33 24.19
CA ILE A 647 -38.13 -15.90 23.70
C ILE A 647 -38.52 -17.13 24.51
N ARG A 648 -37.61 -18.08 24.75
CA ARG A 648 -37.86 -19.29 25.54
C ARG A 648 -38.32 -18.95 26.95
N ARG A 649 -37.72 -17.95 27.56
CA ARG A 649 -38.12 -17.49 28.90
C ARG A 649 -39.51 -16.90 28.95
N ARG A 650 -39.95 -16.28 27.86
CA ARG A 650 -41.28 -15.67 27.74
C ARG A 650 -42.33 -16.56 27.09
N TYR A 651 -42.04 -17.87 26.87
CA TYR A 651 -42.99 -18.77 26.23
C TYR A 651 -44.33 -18.79 26.94
N ARG A 652 -44.34 -18.79 28.28
CA ARG A 652 -45.59 -18.75 29.07
C ARG A 652 -46.34 -17.43 28.86
N GLU A 653 -45.66 -16.30 28.89
CA GLU A 653 -46.24 -14.97 28.63
C GLU A 653 -46.83 -14.91 27.19
N ILE A 654 -46.07 -15.41 26.22
CA ILE A 654 -46.47 -15.47 24.82
C ILE A 654 -47.70 -16.40 24.66
N ALA A 655 -47.69 -17.56 25.31
CA ALA A 655 -48.80 -18.51 25.27
C ALA A 655 -50.09 -17.92 25.90
N ILE A 656 -50.01 -17.26 27.04
CA ILE A 656 -51.11 -16.60 27.70
C ILE A 656 -51.66 -15.49 26.80
N ARG A 657 -50.83 -14.60 26.27
CA ARG A 657 -51.27 -13.51 25.39
C ARG A 657 -51.94 -14.04 24.14
N LYS A 658 -51.40 -15.14 23.54
CA LYS A 658 -51.97 -15.78 22.38
C LYS A 658 -53.34 -16.42 22.71
N ALA A 659 -53.49 -17.05 23.86
CA ALA A 659 -54.77 -17.54 24.36
C ALA A 659 -55.81 -16.45 24.56
N HIS A 660 -55.38 -15.22 24.86
CA HIS A 660 -56.22 -14.03 24.96
C HIS A 660 -56.38 -13.26 23.62
N GLY A 661 -56.00 -13.86 22.49
CA GLY A 661 -56.26 -13.31 21.16
C GLY A 661 -55.16 -12.37 20.62
N ALA A 662 -53.96 -12.29 21.25
CA ALA A 662 -52.91 -11.50 20.71
C ALA A 662 -52.40 -12.03 19.36
N GLY A 663 -52.36 -11.14 18.36
CA GLY A 663 -51.91 -11.45 17.03
C GLY A 663 -50.38 -11.51 16.91
N MET A 664 -49.88 -11.96 15.75
CA MET A 664 -48.45 -11.99 15.44
C MET A 664 -47.82 -10.59 15.55
N LYS A 665 -48.54 -9.54 15.15
CA LYS A 665 -48.13 -8.14 15.19
C LYS A 665 -47.77 -7.65 16.61
N ASP A 666 -48.56 -8.06 17.59
CA ASP A 666 -48.36 -7.68 19.00
C ASP A 666 -47.15 -8.35 19.58
N LEU A 667 -46.87 -9.60 19.18
CA LEU A 667 -45.67 -10.33 19.58
C LEU A 667 -44.40 -9.75 18.95
N TYR A 668 -44.48 -9.36 17.69
CA TYR A 668 -43.37 -8.63 17.02
C TYR A 668 -43.05 -7.30 17.70
N GLN A 669 -44.06 -6.48 17.95
CA GLN A 669 -43.88 -5.16 18.61
C GLN A 669 -43.23 -5.34 19.99
N LEU A 670 -43.63 -6.31 20.78
CA LEU A 670 -43.09 -6.56 22.12
C LEU A 670 -41.60 -6.91 22.09
N LEU A 671 -41.18 -7.72 21.14
CA LEU A 671 -39.81 -8.21 21.07
C LEU A 671 -38.91 -7.26 20.27
N PHE A 672 -39.37 -6.70 19.15
CA PHE A 672 -38.58 -5.79 18.33
C PHE A 672 -38.24 -4.48 19.04
N LYS A 673 -39.18 -3.89 19.76
CA LYS A 673 -38.99 -2.59 20.44
C LYS A 673 -37.71 -2.53 21.27
N LYS A 674 -37.39 -3.62 22.00
CA LYS A 674 -36.19 -3.73 22.84
C LYS A 674 -34.91 -3.75 22.02
N TYR A 675 -34.87 -4.55 20.95
CA TYR A 675 -33.67 -4.70 20.10
C TYR A 675 -33.48 -3.49 19.19
N LEU A 676 -34.55 -2.86 18.70
CA LEU A 676 -34.48 -1.60 17.98
C LEU A 676 -33.91 -0.48 18.84
N LEU A 677 -34.27 -0.43 20.13
CA LEU A 677 -33.71 0.57 21.05
C LEU A 677 -32.20 0.36 21.24
N ILE A 678 -31.75 -0.89 21.41
CA ILE A 678 -30.32 -1.21 21.52
C ILE A 678 -29.59 -0.80 20.26
N LEU A 679 -30.13 -1.15 19.10
CA LEU A 679 -29.55 -0.82 17.79
C LEU A 679 -29.49 0.69 17.60
N GLY A 680 -30.54 1.44 17.98
CA GLY A 680 -30.58 2.90 17.92
C GLY A 680 -29.54 3.55 18.84
N ILE A 681 -29.41 3.07 20.09
CA ILE A 681 -28.39 3.57 21.04
C ILE A 681 -26.98 3.29 20.47
N SER A 682 -26.75 2.05 19.98
CA SER A 682 -25.45 1.68 19.41
C SER A 682 -25.09 2.54 18.20
N PHE A 683 -26.07 2.86 17.35
CA PHE A 683 -25.87 3.73 16.20
C PHE A 683 -25.53 5.17 16.62
N VAL A 684 -26.27 5.75 17.59
CA VAL A 684 -26.02 7.11 18.08
C VAL A 684 -24.61 7.24 18.67
N VAL A 685 -24.11 6.20 19.38
CA VAL A 685 -22.76 6.20 19.94
C VAL A 685 -21.70 5.91 18.88
N ALA A 686 -21.98 5.02 17.93
CA ALA A 686 -21.06 4.66 16.85
C ALA A 686 -20.81 5.80 15.85
N THR A 687 -21.85 6.61 15.57
CA THR A 687 -21.79 7.71 14.58
C THR A 687 -20.66 8.71 14.85
N PRO A 688 -20.51 9.32 16.03
CA PRO A 688 -19.41 10.24 16.29
C PRO A 688 -18.03 9.56 16.24
N ILE A 689 -17.94 8.30 16.66
CA ILE A 689 -16.69 7.53 16.61
C ILE A 689 -16.28 7.30 15.15
N ALA A 690 -17.19 6.82 14.32
CA ALA A 690 -16.94 6.61 12.90
C ALA A 690 -16.59 7.93 12.17
N TYR A 691 -17.33 9.00 12.45
CA TYR A 691 -17.08 10.32 11.88
C TYR A 691 -15.68 10.83 12.21
N TYR A 692 -15.30 10.79 13.48
CA TYR A 692 -13.97 11.25 13.93
C TYR A 692 -12.85 10.40 13.34
N SER A 693 -13.01 9.08 13.34
CA SER A 693 -11.99 8.16 12.82
C SER A 693 -11.81 8.32 11.30
N ILE A 694 -12.90 8.48 10.53
CA ILE A 694 -12.80 8.75 9.08
C ILE A 694 -12.12 10.10 8.83
N ARG A 695 -12.48 11.13 9.61
CA ARG A 695 -11.86 12.46 9.49
C ARG A 695 -10.37 12.42 9.78
N GLN A 696 -9.94 11.63 10.77
CA GLN A 696 -8.53 11.45 11.08
C GLN A 696 -7.81 10.66 9.99
N TYR A 697 -8.41 9.58 9.47
CA TYR A 697 -7.86 8.80 8.37
C TYR A 697 -7.63 9.65 7.11
N THR A 698 -8.55 10.56 6.82
CA THR A 698 -8.49 11.43 5.63
C THR A 698 -7.89 12.82 5.93
N ALA A 699 -7.22 13.01 7.06
CA ALA A 699 -6.68 14.31 7.46
C ALA A 699 -5.62 14.83 6.47
N ASP A 700 -4.76 13.94 6.00
CA ASP A 700 -3.66 14.26 5.08
C ASP A 700 -4.12 14.31 3.60
N PHE A 701 -5.37 13.95 3.30
CA PHE A 701 -5.88 13.96 1.93
C PHE A 701 -6.33 15.37 1.54
N VAL A 702 -5.73 15.92 0.49
CA VAL A 702 -6.13 17.21 -0.10
C VAL A 702 -7.49 17.06 -0.79
N VAL A 703 -7.64 15.99 -1.58
CA VAL A 703 -8.86 15.64 -2.29
C VAL A 703 -9.47 14.39 -1.67
N LYS A 704 -10.72 14.46 -1.24
CA LYS A 704 -11.42 13.37 -0.57
C LYS A 704 -12.92 13.40 -0.85
N ALA A 705 -13.52 12.21 -0.88
CA ALA A 705 -14.97 12.10 -1.04
C ALA A 705 -15.70 12.78 0.14
N PRO A 706 -16.83 13.44 -0.13
CA PRO A 706 -17.64 14.03 0.94
C PRO A 706 -18.21 12.93 1.83
N LEU A 707 -18.10 13.11 3.15
CA LEU A 707 -18.72 12.23 4.14
C LEU A 707 -20.16 12.72 4.41
N GLY A 708 -21.10 12.23 3.62
CA GLY A 708 -22.51 12.57 3.73
C GLY A 708 -23.25 11.80 4.83
N ILE A 709 -24.42 12.29 5.22
CA ILE A 709 -25.32 11.62 6.17
C ILE A 709 -25.88 10.31 5.59
N ASP A 710 -25.97 10.22 4.27
CA ASP A 710 -26.43 9.05 3.51
C ASP A 710 -25.62 7.78 3.84
N VAL A 711 -24.32 7.88 4.00
CA VAL A 711 -23.44 6.75 4.38
C VAL A 711 -23.88 6.16 5.73
N PHE A 712 -24.17 7.01 6.72
CA PHE A 712 -24.62 6.59 8.04
C PHE A 712 -26.02 5.98 8.00
N LEU A 713 -26.93 6.57 7.21
CA LEU A 713 -28.30 6.06 7.07
C LEU A 713 -28.34 4.73 6.34
N ILE A 714 -27.53 4.54 5.30
CA ILE A 714 -27.39 3.26 4.59
C ILE A 714 -26.83 2.20 5.52
N ALA A 715 -25.78 2.51 6.32
CA ALA A 715 -25.25 1.61 7.32
C ALA A 715 -26.32 1.17 8.34
N LEU A 716 -27.09 2.13 8.86
CA LEU A 716 -28.20 1.86 9.79
C LEU A 716 -29.24 0.95 9.15
N LEU A 717 -29.64 1.24 7.93
CA LEU A 717 -30.65 0.47 7.20
C LEU A 717 -30.17 -0.97 6.98
N LEU A 718 -28.95 -1.17 6.51
CA LEU A 718 -28.38 -2.50 6.24
C LEU A 718 -28.30 -3.34 7.53
N VAL A 719 -27.70 -2.79 8.59
CA VAL A 719 -27.56 -3.50 9.88
C VAL A 719 -28.95 -3.77 10.49
N ALA A 720 -29.88 -2.82 10.38
CA ALA A 720 -31.25 -3.00 10.87
C ALA A 720 -31.99 -4.10 10.09
N LEU A 721 -31.94 -4.11 8.76
CA LEU A 721 -32.62 -5.10 7.93
C LEU A 721 -32.13 -6.52 8.25
N ILE A 722 -30.82 -6.72 8.32
CA ILE A 722 -30.24 -8.05 8.58
C ILE A 722 -30.57 -8.50 10.00
N SER A 723 -30.45 -7.60 10.99
CA SER A 723 -30.76 -7.91 12.39
C SER A 723 -32.26 -8.19 12.61
N MET A 724 -33.12 -7.38 11.99
CA MET A 724 -34.57 -7.60 12.07
C MET A 724 -35.00 -8.85 11.34
N GLY A 725 -34.37 -9.19 10.20
CA GLY A 725 -34.57 -10.47 9.50
C GLY A 725 -34.26 -11.67 10.38
N THR A 726 -33.14 -11.62 11.13
CA THR A 726 -32.74 -12.67 12.08
C THR A 726 -33.77 -12.83 13.20
N LEU A 727 -34.25 -11.71 13.77
CA LEU A 727 -35.29 -11.73 14.81
C LEU A 727 -36.64 -12.19 14.28
N TRP A 728 -37.05 -11.74 13.09
CA TRP A 728 -38.30 -12.09 12.47
C TRP A 728 -38.44 -13.61 12.29
N TRP A 729 -37.37 -14.24 11.80
CA TRP A 729 -37.35 -15.69 11.62
C TRP A 729 -37.51 -16.43 12.94
N GLN A 730 -36.88 -16.02 14.01
CA GLN A 730 -36.97 -16.62 15.34
C GLN A 730 -38.36 -16.43 15.98
N ILE A 731 -38.92 -15.22 15.90
CA ILE A 731 -40.23 -14.90 16.46
C ILE A 731 -41.31 -15.69 15.73
N ARG A 732 -41.21 -15.80 14.40
CA ARG A 732 -42.14 -16.64 13.62
C ARG A 732 -42.10 -18.10 14.06
N LYS A 733 -40.90 -18.65 14.30
CA LYS A 733 -40.74 -20.03 14.80
C LYS A 733 -41.34 -20.20 16.21
N ALA A 734 -41.14 -19.21 17.08
CA ALA A 734 -41.69 -19.24 18.44
C ALA A 734 -43.22 -19.07 18.48
N ALA A 735 -43.74 -18.19 17.66
CA ALA A 735 -45.18 -17.94 17.58
C ALA A 735 -45.99 -19.10 16.98
N ASN A 736 -45.37 -19.96 16.20
CA ASN A 736 -46.00 -21.17 15.65
C ASN A 736 -46.08 -22.35 16.66
N ILE A 737 -45.52 -22.21 17.88
CA ILE A 737 -45.59 -23.20 18.91
C ILE A 737 -47.03 -23.23 19.50
N ASN A 738 -47.58 -24.46 19.64
CA ASN A 738 -48.91 -24.64 20.20
C ASN A 738 -48.94 -24.28 21.68
N PRO A 739 -49.82 -23.32 22.11
CA PRO A 739 -49.93 -22.89 23.51
C PRO A 739 -50.21 -24.03 24.51
N SER A 740 -50.99 -25.04 24.08
CA SER A 740 -51.36 -26.18 24.95
C SER A 740 -50.15 -27.03 25.35
N ILE A 741 -49.13 -27.16 24.46
CA ILE A 741 -47.92 -27.92 24.75
C ILE A 741 -47.03 -27.20 25.76
N VAL A 742 -47.01 -25.85 25.72
CA VAL A 742 -46.24 -25.02 26.63
C VAL A 742 -46.80 -25.01 28.04
N MET A 743 -48.16 -25.04 28.17
CA MET A 743 -48.85 -25.04 29.45
C MET A 743 -48.88 -26.44 30.12
N LYS A 744 -48.71 -27.53 29.38
CA LYS A 744 -48.66 -28.90 29.93
C LYS A 744 -47.26 -29.35 30.41
N ARG A 745 -46.18 -28.60 30.12
CA ARG A 745 -44.82 -28.92 30.54
C ARG A 745 -44.49 -28.30 31.89
N GLU A 746 -45.15 -28.71 32.95
CA GLU A 746 -44.69 -28.59 34.34
C GLU A 746 -44.31 -29.93 34.90
#